data_7ffdea509db8262c5929e397406692f1
#
_entry.id   7ffdea509db8262c5929e397406692f1
#
_cell.length_a   1.000
_cell.length_b   1.000
_cell.length_c   1.000
_cell.angle_alpha   90.00
_cell.angle_beta   90.00
_cell.angle_gamma   90.00
#
_symmetry.space_group_name_H-M   'P 1'
#
loop_
_entity.id
_entity.type
_entity.pdbx_description
1 polymer ?
#
loop_
_entity_poly.entity_id
_entity_poly.type
_entity_poly.pdbx_seq_one_letter_code
_entity_poly.pdbx_strand_id
1 'polypeptide(L)'
;MARAGAKIGENTGSGASDRTRPAISLLDAGVEEFVNQARPLPAADTPVASAPALAVDAGDRPQLIEPGRALALADFTPPAVGAGDRLMRLAYRLGIPGPTIAAPFRKAQRPRLLATIQEPLPGDKVAGTALRAGHFLVHGLKLPIGQTDFGGVGRLTPPVERVVHGFHWLADLDAAAPREQVAVVAERIMGAWLAANGVLPSRRGKGAAWTIDNVGNRLLNWMIHAPLILSGGDKALRARVLTTITQTARWLDRNIARAEDVLAQLAGWSALVAAGLMLPDGKPRRLYAEAGLIEALGELVGDDGGLLSRSPILQMEAIRLLVRVQACYRAARREPPAQIQSVLTLMVPPLLAMTHGDGTLASWQGGWAVGADEVSALVAASGVRTRPLRDVRQWGYQRVSAGKSLLLFDAAPPPLARHARSGCAATLAFEFSHAGQRLIVNCGGAAAAGGLMPVRLEQGLRASAAHSTLVLDDANSTAVLINGGLGSGVSEVEIDRRGIEQEGGRSAFGATRLEAAHDGYGARYGLTHRRILICRDDGTELRGEDLLVPTRGKGKRGKVGYAIRFHLGPGIDVGRSEDGQGVGIAMPDGSYWQFRSGDGEVTIEDSIWADGQGYPVGIQQIVIQGLVSRGGGSFGWLLKKMG
;
A
#
# COMPACT_ATOMS: atom_id res chain seq x y z
N MET A 1 -33.77 56.95 -14.71
CA MET A 1 -33.29 57.84 -15.78
C MET A 1 -32.43 57.01 -16.71
N ALA A 2 -33.05 56.53 -17.77
CA ALA A 2 -32.93 56.95 -19.20
C ALA A 2 -31.65 56.36 -19.81
N ARG A 3 -31.78 55.33 -20.57
CA ARG A 3 -32.03 55.15 -22.02
C ARG A 3 -30.87 55.57 -22.92
N ALA A 4 -30.33 54.60 -23.67
CA ALA A 4 -30.20 54.52 -25.14
C ALA A 4 -29.27 53.33 -25.46
N GLY A 5 -29.50 52.32 -26.24
CA GLY A 5 -30.36 52.14 -27.43
C GLY A 5 -29.52 52.38 -28.70
N ALA A 6 -28.94 51.27 -29.29
CA ALA A 6 -28.64 51.25 -30.71
C ALA A 6 -28.61 49.80 -31.22
N LYS A 7 -29.60 49.49 -32.05
CA LYS A 7 -29.63 48.39 -33.02
C LYS A 7 -28.85 48.77 -34.26
N ILE A 8 -28.34 47.78 -35.01
CA ILE A 8 -28.12 47.65 -36.48
C ILE A 8 -27.15 46.47 -36.62
N GLY A 9 -27.28 45.43 -37.43
CA GLY A 9 -28.17 45.12 -38.51
C GLY A 9 -27.84 43.69 -38.96
N GLU A 10 -28.79 42.98 -39.46
CA GLU A 10 -28.73 41.68 -40.11
C GLU A 10 -27.76 41.70 -41.31
N ASN A 11 -26.99 40.62 -41.47
CA ASN A 11 -26.63 40.21 -42.82
C ASN A 11 -26.57 38.70 -42.95
N THR A 12 -27.40 38.21 -43.83
CA THR A 12 -27.57 36.83 -44.28
C THR A 12 -26.42 36.43 -45.18
N GLY A 13 -25.89 35.20 -44.98
CA GLY A 13 -24.92 34.63 -45.92
C GLY A 13 -24.59 33.16 -45.64
N SER A 14 -25.42 32.31 -46.16
CA SER A 14 -25.22 30.97 -46.75
C SER A 14 -23.98 30.15 -46.42
N GLY A 15 -24.27 28.91 -45.96
CA GLY A 15 -23.65 27.71 -46.51
C GLY A 15 -22.22 27.41 -46.11
N ALA A 16 -22.02 26.70 -45.03
CA ALA A 16 -20.85 25.87 -44.87
C ALA A 16 -21.27 24.46 -44.45
N SER A 17 -21.08 23.53 -45.34
CA SER A 17 -21.30 22.11 -45.18
C SER A 17 -20.46 21.61 -43.97
N ASP A 18 -21.16 21.10 -43.01
CA ASP A 18 -20.62 20.32 -41.89
C ASP A 18 -20.02 19.02 -42.45
N ARG A 19 -18.73 19.06 -42.79
CA ARG A 19 -17.91 17.87 -43.00
C ARG A 19 -17.16 17.64 -41.68
N THR A 20 -17.84 16.95 -40.76
CA THR A 20 -17.17 16.19 -39.69
C THR A 20 -16.27 15.18 -40.36
N ARG A 21 -15.00 15.52 -40.54
CA ARG A 21 -13.95 14.52 -40.77
C ARG A 21 -13.89 13.69 -39.50
N PRO A 22 -13.94 12.36 -39.55
CA PRO A 22 -13.60 11.54 -38.42
C PRO A 22 -12.15 11.89 -38.03
N ALA A 23 -11.92 12.26 -36.76
CA ALA A 23 -10.58 12.41 -36.23
C ALA A 23 -9.85 11.08 -36.37
N ILE A 24 -8.84 11.03 -37.23
CA ILE A 24 -8.00 9.84 -37.39
C ILE A 24 -7.12 9.82 -36.14
N SER A 25 -7.43 8.89 -35.20
CA SER A 25 -6.59 8.64 -34.04
C SER A 25 -5.18 8.29 -34.51
N LEU A 26 -4.15 8.86 -33.86
CA LEU A 26 -2.76 8.47 -34.11
C LEU A 26 -2.51 6.98 -33.86
N LEU A 27 -3.46 6.32 -33.22
CA LEU A 27 -3.48 4.88 -32.98
C LEU A 27 -3.99 4.11 -34.21
N ASP A 28 -4.91 4.69 -35.01
CA ASP A 28 -5.55 3.98 -36.15
C ASP A 28 -4.57 3.59 -37.24
N ALA A 29 -3.55 4.40 -37.50
CA ALA A 29 -2.57 4.12 -38.57
C ALA A 29 -1.58 3.00 -38.27
N GLY A 30 -1.54 2.50 -37.02
CA GLY A 30 -0.64 1.39 -36.63
C GLY A 30 -1.28 0.31 -35.77
N VAL A 31 -2.48 0.58 -35.21
CA VAL A 31 -3.18 -0.33 -34.29
C VAL A 31 -4.07 -1.31 -35.04
N GLU A 32 -4.72 -0.93 -36.14
CA GLU A 32 -5.51 -1.88 -36.92
C GLU A 32 -4.64 -3.02 -37.47
N GLU A 33 -3.41 -2.71 -37.86
CA GLU A 33 -2.44 -3.71 -38.32
C GLU A 33 -1.91 -4.58 -37.18
N PHE A 34 -1.74 -4.01 -35.95
CA PHE A 34 -1.34 -4.74 -34.75
C PHE A 34 -2.48 -5.52 -34.08
N VAL A 35 -3.70 -4.97 -34.05
CA VAL A 35 -4.86 -5.59 -33.38
C VAL A 35 -5.36 -6.82 -34.13
N ASN A 36 -5.30 -6.82 -35.46
CA ASN A 36 -5.75 -7.95 -36.28
C ASN A 36 -4.81 -9.17 -36.25
N GLN A 37 -3.60 -9.01 -35.72
CA GLN A 37 -2.59 -10.09 -35.63
C GLN A 37 -2.37 -10.59 -34.18
N ALA A 38 -3.14 -10.11 -33.21
CA ALA A 38 -2.98 -10.49 -31.79
C ALA A 38 -3.43 -11.94 -31.54
N ARG A 39 -2.51 -12.83 -31.17
CA ARG A 39 -2.86 -14.11 -30.57
C ARG A 39 -3.10 -13.95 -29.07
N PRO A 40 -4.18 -14.51 -28.51
CA PRO A 40 -4.37 -14.53 -27.06
C PRO A 40 -3.22 -15.34 -26.42
N LEU A 41 -2.62 -14.81 -25.37
CA LEU A 41 -1.79 -15.62 -24.47
C LEU A 41 -2.67 -16.71 -23.86
N PRO A 42 -2.18 -17.95 -23.72
CA PRO A 42 -2.97 -19.01 -23.11
C PRO A 42 -3.47 -18.54 -21.75
N ALA A 43 -4.78 -18.70 -21.52
CA ALA A 43 -5.40 -18.44 -20.23
C ALA A 43 -4.67 -19.29 -19.18
N ALA A 44 -4.47 -18.75 -17.99
CA ALA A 44 -3.76 -19.42 -16.92
C ALA A 44 -4.43 -20.75 -16.45
N ASP A 45 -5.62 -21.06 -16.96
CA ASP A 45 -6.44 -22.20 -16.58
C ASP A 45 -6.42 -23.38 -17.59
N THR A 46 -5.62 -23.33 -18.63
CA THR A 46 -5.47 -24.49 -19.52
C THR A 46 -4.32 -25.37 -19.00
N PRO A 47 -4.55 -26.64 -18.62
CA PRO A 47 -3.46 -27.52 -18.25
C PRO A 47 -2.58 -27.75 -19.50
N VAL A 48 -1.40 -27.17 -19.50
CA VAL A 48 -0.39 -27.47 -20.52
C VAL A 48 0.03 -28.91 -20.32
N ALA A 49 -0.21 -29.75 -21.33
CA ALA A 49 0.27 -31.13 -21.35
C ALA A 49 1.80 -31.11 -21.11
N SER A 50 2.23 -31.81 -20.08
CA SER A 50 3.61 -31.91 -19.66
C SER A 50 4.49 -32.47 -20.77
N ALA A 51 5.38 -31.65 -21.29
CA ALA A 51 6.56 -32.11 -22.03
C ALA A 51 7.52 -32.83 -21.07
N PRO A 52 8.23 -33.90 -21.52
CA PRO A 52 9.08 -34.67 -20.61
C PRO A 52 10.20 -33.82 -20.04
N ALA A 53 10.29 -33.79 -18.72
CA ALA A 53 11.30 -33.06 -17.98
C ALA A 53 12.68 -33.64 -18.24
N LEU A 54 13.58 -32.84 -18.82
CA LEU A 54 15.02 -33.05 -18.72
C LEU A 54 15.40 -32.79 -17.24
N ALA A 55 15.93 -33.85 -16.62
CA ALA A 55 16.45 -33.77 -15.25
C ALA A 55 17.61 -32.79 -15.20
N VAL A 56 17.42 -31.65 -14.54
CA VAL A 56 18.47 -30.70 -14.16
C VAL A 56 18.44 -30.61 -12.64
N ASP A 57 19.63 -30.74 -12.07
CA ASP A 57 19.98 -30.81 -10.67
C ASP A 57 19.10 -29.93 -9.74
N ALA A 58 18.53 -30.55 -8.69
CA ALA A 58 17.47 -29.96 -7.85
C ALA A 58 17.96 -28.94 -6.83
N GLY A 59 19.20 -28.42 -6.95
CA GLY A 59 19.86 -27.65 -5.89
C GLY A 59 19.64 -26.12 -5.92
N ASP A 60 19.25 -25.51 -7.03
CA ASP A 60 19.40 -24.05 -7.17
C ASP A 60 18.26 -23.33 -7.92
N ARG A 61 17.07 -23.87 -7.95
CA ARG A 61 15.90 -23.18 -8.54
C ARG A 61 15.03 -22.59 -7.43
N PRO A 62 14.78 -21.27 -7.45
CA PRO A 62 13.72 -20.70 -6.61
C PRO A 62 12.41 -21.39 -7.01
N GLN A 63 11.71 -21.99 -6.05
CA GLN A 63 10.40 -22.55 -6.30
C GLN A 63 9.46 -21.40 -6.70
N LEU A 64 9.08 -21.35 -7.97
CA LEU A 64 8.01 -20.53 -8.48
C LEU A 64 6.72 -21.09 -7.86
N ILE A 65 6.14 -20.37 -6.91
CA ILE A 65 4.85 -20.72 -6.33
C ILE A 65 3.80 -20.28 -7.36
N GLU A 66 3.18 -21.26 -8.02
CA GLU A 66 1.99 -20.98 -8.84
C GLU A 66 0.84 -20.50 -7.94
N PRO A 67 0.06 -19.47 -8.33
CA PRO A 67 -1.00 -18.90 -7.51
C PRO A 67 -1.97 -19.95 -6.92
N GLY A 68 -2.39 -20.94 -7.69
CA GLY A 68 -3.27 -22.03 -7.22
C GLY A 68 -2.60 -23.00 -6.23
N ARG A 69 -1.27 -23.03 -6.17
CA ARG A 69 -0.50 -23.87 -5.24
C ARG A 69 -0.20 -23.15 -3.93
N ALA A 70 -0.22 -21.81 -3.94
CA ALA A 70 0.00 -21.00 -2.76
C ALA A 70 -1.12 -21.17 -1.72
N LEU A 71 -2.37 -21.30 -2.13
CA LEU A 71 -3.51 -21.60 -1.25
C LEU A 71 -3.37 -22.95 -0.53
N ALA A 72 -2.81 -23.98 -1.19
CA ALA A 72 -2.54 -25.27 -0.59
C ALA A 72 -1.39 -25.23 0.44
N LEU A 73 -0.53 -24.19 0.40
CA LEU A 73 0.58 -23.99 1.34
C LEU A 73 0.21 -23.11 2.52
N ALA A 74 -0.77 -22.23 2.40
CA ALA A 74 -1.24 -21.33 3.46
C ALA A 74 -2.52 -21.88 4.09
N ASP A 75 -2.38 -22.79 5.03
CA ASP A 75 -3.50 -23.25 5.85
C ASP A 75 -3.77 -22.23 6.97
N PHE A 76 -4.89 -21.52 6.87
CA PHE A 76 -5.37 -20.57 7.89
C PHE A 76 -6.15 -21.27 9.04
N THR A 77 -6.17 -22.58 9.06
CA THR A 77 -6.77 -23.33 10.16
C THR A 77 -5.83 -23.29 11.38
N PRO A 78 -6.32 -22.90 12.56
CA PRO A 78 -5.51 -22.93 13.77
C PRO A 78 -4.91 -24.33 14.00
N PRO A 79 -3.64 -24.42 14.46
CA PRO A 79 -2.97 -25.70 14.61
C PRO A 79 -3.75 -26.63 15.52
N ALA A 80 -3.77 -27.92 15.16
CA ALA A 80 -4.39 -28.94 15.96
C ALA A 80 -3.63 -29.06 17.30
N VAL A 81 -4.37 -28.93 18.40
CA VAL A 81 -3.83 -29.06 19.76
C VAL A 81 -4.46 -30.23 20.48
N GLY A 82 -3.74 -30.84 21.44
CA GLY A 82 -4.25 -31.93 22.26
C GLY A 82 -5.50 -31.55 23.06
N ALA A 83 -6.25 -32.52 23.53
CA ALA A 83 -7.52 -32.33 24.27
C ALA A 83 -7.34 -31.41 25.49
N GLY A 84 -6.26 -31.57 26.26
CA GLY A 84 -5.94 -30.71 27.41
C GLY A 84 -5.67 -29.25 27.01
N ASP A 85 -4.97 -29.03 25.91
CA ASP A 85 -4.67 -27.68 25.38
C ASP A 85 -5.93 -27.05 24.77
N ARG A 86 -6.85 -27.83 24.19
CA ARG A 86 -8.19 -27.35 23.76
C ARG A 86 -9.01 -26.85 24.94
N LEU A 87 -9.05 -27.63 26.02
CA LEU A 87 -9.74 -27.24 27.24
C LEU A 87 -9.13 -26.00 27.87
N MET A 88 -7.80 -25.90 27.91
CA MET A 88 -7.07 -24.76 28.42
C MET A 88 -7.36 -23.48 27.60
N ARG A 89 -7.39 -23.58 26.27
CA ARG A 89 -7.74 -22.48 25.35
C ARG A 89 -9.19 -22.01 25.58
N LEU A 90 -10.12 -22.97 25.71
CA LEU A 90 -11.52 -22.67 25.98
C LEU A 90 -11.70 -21.98 27.33
N ALA A 91 -11.09 -22.50 28.39
CA ALA A 91 -11.13 -21.89 29.72
C ALA A 91 -10.59 -20.46 29.71
N TYR A 92 -9.49 -20.23 28.97
CA TYR A 92 -8.92 -18.89 28.79
C TYR A 92 -9.87 -17.95 28.04
N ARG A 93 -10.50 -18.44 26.97
CA ARG A 93 -11.52 -17.69 26.20
C ARG A 93 -12.72 -17.30 27.06
N LEU A 94 -13.10 -18.15 28.01
CA LEU A 94 -14.18 -17.87 28.99
C LEU A 94 -13.75 -16.91 30.11
N GLY A 95 -12.52 -16.39 30.08
CA GLY A 95 -12.02 -15.37 30.99
C GLY A 95 -11.36 -15.89 32.26
N ILE A 96 -11.09 -17.19 32.36
CA ILE A 96 -10.32 -17.74 33.51
C ILE A 96 -8.86 -17.24 33.38
N PRO A 97 -8.26 -16.62 34.40
CA PRO A 97 -6.90 -16.08 34.31
C PRO A 97 -5.87 -17.17 33.97
N GLY A 98 -4.95 -16.83 33.04
CA GLY A 98 -3.90 -17.75 32.59
C GLY A 98 -3.08 -18.39 33.72
N PRO A 99 -2.60 -17.63 34.73
CA PRO A 99 -1.92 -18.21 35.88
C PRO A 99 -2.75 -19.23 36.67
N THR A 100 -4.06 -18.99 36.81
CA THR A 100 -4.99 -19.94 37.47
C THR A 100 -5.14 -21.24 36.66
N ILE A 101 -5.17 -21.15 35.33
CA ILE A 101 -5.26 -22.33 34.46
C ILE A 101 -3.93 -23.08 34.43
N ALA A 102 -2.80 -22.36 34.30
CA ALA A 102 -1.48 -22.96 34.13
C ALA A 102 -0.94 -23.57 35.43
N ALA A 103 -1.25 -22.96 36.56
CA ALA A 103 -0.73 -23.37 37.87
C ALA A 103 -1.69 -22.98 39.02
N PRO A 104 -2.83 -23.67 39.16
CA PRO A 104 -3.91 -23.26 40.06
C PRO A 104 -3.51 -23.11 41.55
N PHE A 105 -2.46 -23.80 41.97
CA PHE A 105 -1.98 -23.79 43.37
C PHE A 105 -0.71 -22.98 43.57
N ARG A 106 -0.18 -22.29 42.54
CA ARG A 106 1.02 -21.46 42.68
C ARG A 106 0.67 -20.05 43.09
N LYS A 107 1.48 -19.47 43.99
CA LYS A 107 1.44 -18.04 44.27
C LYS A 107 1.77 -17.25 42.99
N ALA A 108 1.11 -16.12 42.80
CA ALA A 108 1.35 -15.22 41.68
C ALA A 108 2.84 -14.86 41.63
N GLN A 109 3.47 -15.07 40.49
CA GLN A 109 4.87 -14.70 40.29
C GLN A 109 5.01 -13.20 40.10
N ARG A 110 6.13 -12.64 40.55
CA ARG A 110 6.47 -11.23 40.25
C ARG A 110 6.57 -11.06 38.72
N PRO A 111 6.07 -9.91 38.21
CA PRO A 111 6.20 -9.60 36.78
C PRO A 111 7.66 -9.63 36.34
N ARG A 112 7.97 -10.42 35.33
CA ARG A 112 9.30 -10.53 34.71
C ARG A 112 9.18 -10.99 33.29
N LEU A 113 10.17 -10.69 32.45
CA LEU A 113 10.31 -11.27 31.13
C LEU A 113 11.21 -12.51 31.20
N LEU A 114 10.84 -13.53 30.44
CA LEU A 114 11.50 -14.85 30.46
C LEU A 114 12.70 -14.92 29.53
N ALA A 115 12.75 -14.07 28.51
CA ALA A 115 13.83 -13.99 27.52
C ALA A 115 13.99 -12.58 26.98
N THR A 116 15.14 -12.30 26.37
CA THR A 116 15.43 -11.10 25.60
C THR A 116 15.19 -11.37 24.12
N ILE A 117 14.42 -10.52 23.48
CA ILE A 117 14.13 -10.59 22.05
C ILE A 117 15.15 -9.69 21.33
N GLN A 118 15.70 -10.17 20.23
CA GLN A 118 16.50 -9.35 19.32
C GLN A 118 15.55 -8.79 18.25
N GLU A 119 15.53 -7.45 18.07
CA GLU A 119 14.78 -6.81 17.00
C GLU A 119 15.34 -7.29 15.64
N PRO A 120 14.48 -7.88 14.78
CA PRO A 120 14.92 -8.41 13.50
C PRO A 120 15.04 -7.34 12.40
N LEU A 121 14.56 -6.12 12.66
CA LEU A 121 14.49 -5.04 11.67
C LEU A 121 15.31 -3.84 12.12
N PRO A 122 15.98 -3.14 11.21
CA PRO A 122 16.71 -1.93 11.56
C PRO A 122 15.75 -0.80 11.95
N GLY A 123 16.15 0.01 12.94
CA GLY A 123 15.49 1.29 13.23
C GLY A 123 16.08 2.43 12.41
N ASP A 124 15.37 3.55 12.33
CA ASP A 124 15.84 4.78 11.68
C ASP A 124 16.81 5.55 12.61
N LYS A 125 18.09 5.59 12.24
CA LYS A 125 19.13 6.32 12.97
C LYS A 125 18.90 7.83 13.01
N VAL A 126 18.27 8.40 11.98
CA VAL A 126 18.00 9.84 11.91
C VAL A 126 16.91 10.21 12.90
N ALA A 127 15.82 9.43 12.91
CA ALA A 127 14.72 9.59 13.88
C ALA A 127 15.23 9.34 15.33
N GLY A 128 16.06 8.33 15.53
CA GLY A 128 16.68 8.05 16.84
C GLY A 128 17.61 9.16 17.31
N THR A 129 18.37 9.80 16.42
CA THR A 129 19.21 10.97 16.74
C THR A 129 18.34 12.18 17.12
N ALA A 130 17.23 12.39 16.42
CA ALA A 130 16.25 13.44 16.77
C ALA A 130 15.66 13.22 18.16
N LEU A 131 15.36 11.98 18.55
CA LEU A 131 14.90 11.63 19.91
C LEU A 131 15.94 11.99 20.98
N ARG A 132 17.21 11.73 20.73
CA ARG A 132 18.33 12.14 21.63
C ARG A 132 18.40 13.67 21.74
N ALA A 133 18.10 14.38 20.66
CA ALA A 133 18.01 15.84 20.64
C ALA A 133 16.70 16.40 21.23
N GLY A 134 15.80 15.54 21.73
CA GLY A 134 14.56 15.94 22.40
C GLY A 134 13.33 16.08 21.49
N HIS A 135 13.32 15.45 20.32
CA HIS A 135 12.22 15.54 19.35
C HIS A 135 11.82 14.16 18.82
N PHE A 136 10.52 13.92 18.65
CA PHE A 136 10.06 12.92 17.71
C PHE A 136 10.21 13.45 16.28
N LEU A 137 10.65 12.60 15.38
CA LEU A 137 10.71 12.87 13.94
C LEU A 137 9.78 11.88 13.24
N VAL A 138 8.69 12.37 12.64
CA VAL A 138 7.67 11.54 11.99
C VAL A 138 7.37 12.14 10.62
N HIS A 139 7.71 11.45 9.55
CA HIS A 139 7.58 11.95 8.18
C HIS A 139 8.05 13.40 8.05
N GLY A 140 9.26 13.70 8.58
CA GLY A 140 9.88 15.01 8.56
C GLY A 140 9.36 16.02 9.58
N LEU A 141 8.19 15.79 10.19
CA LEU A 141 7.66 16.64 11.24
C LEU A 141 8.47 16.46 12.53
N LYS A 142 9.05 17.56 13.03
CA LYS A 142 9.74 17.58 14.33
C LYS A 142 8.76 17.99 15.43
N LEU A 143 8.51 17.09 16.38
CA LEU A 143 7.65 17.36 17.53
C LEU A 143 8.48 17.31 18.84
N PRO A 144 8.62 18.42 19.57
CA PRO A 144 9.35 18.44 20.84
C PRO A 144 8.72 17.49 21.86
N ILE A 145 9.52 16.60 22.45
CA ILE A 145 9.06 15.62 23.44
C ILE A 145 8.44 16.32 24.66
N GLY A 146 9.04 17.44 25.10
CA GLY A 146 8.55 18.21 26.24
C GLY A 146 7.20 18.92 26.00
N GLN A 147 6.76 19.04 24.74
CA GLN A 147 5.48 19.64 24.36
C GLN A 147 4.45 18.59 23.92
N THR A 148 4.85 17.31 23.91
CA THR A 148 3.97 16.22 23.47
C THR A 148 2.97 15.91 24.59
N ASP A 149 1.67 16.09 24.29
CA ASP A 149 0.58 15.68 25.18
C ASP A 149 0.31 14.18 25.07
N PHE A 150 0.92 13.40 25.95
CA PHE A 150 0.68 11.96 26.03
C PHE A 150 -0.71 11.58 26.55
N GLY A 151 -1.45 12.53 27.16
CA GLY A 151 -2.80 12.32 27.69
C GLY A 151 -3.91 12.46 26.64
N GLY A 152 -3.60 12.99 25.45
CA GLY A 152 -4.51 13.10 24.33
C GLY A 152 -5.50 14.28 24.41
N VAL A 153 -5.19 15.33 25.19
CA VAL A 153 -5.96 16.58 25.21
C VAL A 153 -5.68 17.38 23.93
N GLY A 154 -4.40 17.43 23.49
CA GLY A 154 -3.99 17.93 22.18
C GLY A 154 -4.10 16.83 21.12
N ARG A 155 -4.76 17.09 19.99
CA ARG A 155 -4.88 16.11 18.90
C ARG A 155 -3.55 16.02 18.14
N LEU A 156 -2.86 14.92 18.32
CA LEU A 156 -1.75 14.53 17.43
C LEU A 156 -2.33 14.10 16.08
N THR A 157 -1.51 14.19 15.03
CA THR A 157 -1.91 13.64 13.72
C THR A 157 -1.79 12.12 13.73
N PRO A 158 -2.55 11.38 12.89
CA PRO A 158 -2.56 9.93 12.91
C PRO A 158 -1.18 9.27 12.82
N PRO A 159 -0.23 9.69 11.93
CA PRO A 159 1.11 9.13 11.90
C PRO A 159 1.88 9.37 13.21
N VAL A 160 1.75 10.55 13.81
CA VAL A 160 2.39 10.89 15.08
C VAL A 160 1.80 10.08 16.23
N GLU A 161 0.46 9.93 16.30
CA GLU A 161 -0.21 9.09 17.29
C GLU A 161 0.30 7.66 17.27
N ARG A 162 0.47 7.07 16.08
CA ARG A 162 1.01 5.71 15.91
C ARG A 162 2.44 5.59 16.42
N VAL A 163 3.31 6.52 16.08
CA VAL A 163 4.71 6.51 16.54
C VAL A 163 4.78 6.68 18.05
N VAL A 164 4.08 7.67 18.61
CA VAL A 164 4.12 8.01 20.05
C VAL A 164 3.48 6.93 20.90
N HIS A 165 2.24 6.52 20.58
CA HIS A 165 1.45 5.59 21.40
C HIS A 165 1.71 4.11 21.05
N GLY A 166 2.16 3.81 19.84
CA GLY A 166 2.64 2.49 19.42
C GLY A 166 4.07 2.18 19.85
N PHE A 167 4.83 3.20 20.31
CA PHE A 167 6.24 3.07 20.73
C PHE A 167 7.18 2.59 19.60
N HIS A 168 6.87 2.91 18.35
CA HIS A 168 7.73 2.57 17.21
C HIS A 168 9.12 3.22 17.32
N TRP A 169 9.20 4.39 17.96
CA TRP A 169 10.40 5.15 18.21
C TRP A 169 11.49 4.41 19.05
N LEU A 170 11.13 3.30 19.71
CA LEU A 170 12.12 2.52 20.49
C LEU A 170 13.15 1.84 19.58
N ALA A 171 12.75 1.34 18.43
CA ALA A 171 13.67 0.76 17.44
C ALA A 171 14.65 1.82 16.92
N ASP A 172 14.15 3.02 16.63
CA ASP A 172 14.93 4.13 16.12
C ASP A 172 15.97 4.59 17.15
N LEU A 173 15.54 4.71 18.40
CA LEU A 173 16.40 5.11 19.49
C LEU A 173 17.51 4.06 19.76
N ASP A 174 17.16 2.77 19.70
CA ASP A 174 18.13 1.65 19.89
C ASP A 174 19.16 1.60 18.74
N ALA A 175 18.77 2.03 17.52
CA ALA A 175 19.66 2.12 16.36
C ALA A 175 20.61 3.34 16.39
N ALA A 176 20.28 4.38 17.16
CA ALA A 176 21.00 5.66 17.11
C ALA A 176 22.31 5.70 17.90
N ALA A 177 22.44 4.91 18.97
CA ALA A 177 23.64 4.87 19.82
C ALA A 177 23.63 3.65 20.76
N PRO A 178 24.78 3.34 21.40
CA PRO A 178 24.85 2.29 22.42
C PRO A 178 23.82 2.48 23.53
N ARG A 179 23.30 1.36 24.04
CA ARG A 179 22.21 1.29 25.04
C ARG A 179 22.44 2.21 26.24
N GLU A 180 23.64 2.29 26.76
CA GLU A 180 23.98 3.10 27.94
C GLU A 180 23.72 4.59 27.74
N GLN A 181 23.82 5.06 26.49
CA GLN A 181 23.57 6.46 26.12
C GLN A 181 22.10 6.76 25.89
N VAL A 182 21.32 5.78 25.38
CA VAL A 182 19.92 5.99 24.96
C VAL A 182 18.90 5.55 25.99
N ALA A 183 19.27 4.69 26.95
CA ALA A 183 18.38 4.22 28.01
C ALA A 183 17.76 5.36 28.83
N VAL A 184 18.53 6.40 29.14
CA VAL A 184 18.04 7.59 29.89
C VAL A 184 16.94 8.33 29.11
N VAL A 185 17.09 8.42 27.80
CA VAL A 185 16.08 9.04 26.93
C VAL A 185 14.81 8.18 26.91
N ALA A 186 14.96 6.86 26.72
CA ALA A 186 13.86 5.90 26.73
C ALA A 186 13.08 5.94 28.06
N GLU A 187 13.78 5.93 29.20
CA GLU A 187 13.17 6.00 30.53
C GLU A 187 12.41 7.31 30.77
N ARG A 188 12.96 8.45 30.32
CA ARG A 188 12.30 9.75 30.43
C ARG A 188 10.98 9.76 29.64
N ILE A 189 11.00 9.32 28.38
CA ILE A 189 9.78 9.29 27.55
C ILE A 189 8.77 8.28 28.09
N MET A 190 9.24 7.08 28.49
CA MET A 190 8.40 6.06 29.12
C MET A 190 7.75 6.57 30.42
N GLY A 191 8.52 7.24 31.27
CA GLY A 191 8.04 7.82 32.52
C GLY A 191 6.97 8.86 32.29
N ALA A 192 7.16 9.78 31.33
CA ALA A 192 6.19 10.80 30.94
C ALA A 192 4.91 10.16 30.38
N TRP A 193 5.04 9.17 29.50
CA TRP A 193 3.89 8.45 28.95
C TRP A 193 3.11 7.70 30.04
N LEU A 194 3.79 7.02 30.97
CA LEU A 194 3.18 6.32 32.10
C LEU A 194 2.51 7.29 33.10
N ALA A 195 3.02 8.50 33.25
CA ALA A 195 2.37 9.52 34.08
C ALA A 195 0.98 9.88 33.54
N ALA A 196 0.86 10.00 32.22
CA ALA A 196 -0.40 10.32 31.55
C ALA A 196 -1.33 9.10 31.36
N ASN A 197 -0.78 7.92 31.09
CA ASN A 197 -1.55 6.73 30.69
C ASN A 197 -1.33 5.51 31.59
N GLY A 198 -0.74 5.66 32.75
CA GLY A 198 -0.41 4.53 33.65
C GLY A 198 -1.61 3.87 34.32
N VAL A 199 -2.79 4.51 34.28
CA VAL A 199 -4.05 3.93 34.76
C VAL A 199 -4.79 3.33 33.58
N LEU A 200 -4.88 2.01 33.54
CA LEU A 200 -5.62 1.35 32.47
C LEU A 200 -7.13 1.62 32.58
N PRO A 201 -7.79 1.92 31.47
CA PRO A 201 -9.22 2.11 31.47
C PRO A 201 -9.94 0.78 31.81
N SER A 202 -10.93 0.84 32.69
CA SER A 202 -11.71 -0.33 33.14
C SER A 202 -12.55 -0.95 32.02
N ARG A 203 -12.89 -0.15 31.02
CA ARG A 203 -13.64 -0.51 29.79
C ARG A 203 -12.85 -0.04 28.57
N ARG A 204 -13.54 0.11 27.44
CA ARG A 204 -12.94 0.66 26.22
C ARG A 204 -12.27 2.01 26.53
N GLY A 205 -10.97 2.11 26.32
CA GLY A 205 -10.24 3.36 26.43
C GLY A 205 -10.69 4.36 25.37
N LYS A 206 -10.54 5.64 25.67
CA LYS A 206 -10.77 6.72 24.71
C LYS A 206 -9.43 7.27 24.24
N GLY A 207 -9.38 7.73 22.99
CA GLY A 207 -8.20 8.34 22.38
C GLY A 207 -7.18 7.33 21.83
N ALA A 208 -6.18 7.86 21.12
CA ALA A 208 -5.21 7.11 20.38
C ALA A 208 -4.36 6.13 21.22
N ALA A 209 -4.08 6.46 22.47
CA ALA A 209 -3.33 5.59 23.38
C ALA A 209 -4.02 4.23 23.63
N TRP A 210 -5.32 4.11 23.36
CA TRP A 210 -6.13 2.93 23.69
C TRP A 210 -6.82 2.29 22.48
N THR A 211 -6.46 2.65 21.26
CA THR A 211 -6.81 1.88 20.05
C THR A 211 -6.09 0.54 20.12
N ILE A 212 -6.72 -0.51 19.60
CA ILE A 212 -6.13 -1.87 19.63
C ILE A 212 -4.82 -1.91 18.85
N ASP A 213 -4.74 -1.18 17.73
CA ASP A 213 -3.53 -1.02 16.94
C ASP A 213 -2.35 -0.50 17.80
N ASN A 214 -2.53 0.66 18.44
CA ASN A 214 -1.48 1.26 19.27
C ASN A 214 -1.16 0.43 20.51
N VAL A 215 -2.14 -0.20 21.15
CA VAL A 215 -1.91 -1.07 22.30
C VAL A 215 -1.13 -2.32 21.90
N GLY A 216 -1.48 -2.95 20.76
CA GLY A 216 -0.80 -4.12 20.22
C GLY A 216 0.67 -3.79 19.89
N ASN A 217 0.88 -2.76 19.07
CA ASN A 217 2.23 -2.32 18.71
C ASN A 217 3.06 -1.95 19.94
N ARG A 218 2.51 -1.16 20.85
CA ARG A 218 3.18 -0.76 22.11
C ARG A 218 3.61 -1.95 22.96
N LEU A 219 2.71 -2.90 23.17
CA LEU A 219 2.99 -4.07 23.99
C LEU A 219 4.09 -4.92 23.37
N LEU A 220 4.08 -5.08 22.04
CA LEU A 220 5.10 -5.80 21.29
C LEU A 220 6.45 -5.06 21.37
N ASN A 221 6.46 -3.75 21.13
CA ASN A 221 7.67 -2.92 21.19
C ASN A 221 8.27 -2.89 22.61
N TRP A 222 7.45 -2.82 23.66
CA TRP A 222 7.94 -2.88 25.03
C TRP A 222 8.63 -4.21 25.36
N MET A 223 8.15 -5.33 24.81
CA MET A 223 8.78 -6.64 25.04
C MET A 223 10.06 -6.81 24.22
N ILE A 224 10.08 -6.35 22.98
CA ILE A 224 11.26 -6.43 22.10
C ILE A 224 12.37 -5.53 22.65
N HIS A 225 12.06 -4.28 22.96
CA HIS A 225 13.04 -3.31 23.47
C HIS A 225 13.10 -3.26 25.00
N ALA A 226 12.69 -4.34 25.67
CA ALA A 226 12.78 -4.46 27.12
C ALA A 226 14.21 -4.19 27.68
N PRO A 227 15.30 -4.66 27.02
CA PRO A 227 16.65 -4.31 27.46
C PRO A 227 16.90 -2.81 27.48
N LEU A 228 16.30 -2.03 26.60
CA LEU A 228 16.46 -0.57 26.55
C LEU A 228 15.68 0.12 27.68
N ILE A 229 14.42 -0.25 27.88
CA ILE A 229 13.51 0.41 28.85
C ILE A 229 13.63 -0.11 30.29
N LEU A 230 14.39 -1.18 30.51
CA LEU A 230 14.58 -1.79 31.84
C LEU A 230 16.03 -1.74 32.33
N SER A 231 16.98 -1.17 31.58
CA SER A 231 18.41 -1.15 31.94
C SER A 231 18.82 0.05 32.79
N GLY A 232 17.99 1.05 32.91
CA GLY A 232 18.31 2.24 33.70
C GLY A 232 18.35 2.03 35.21
N GLY A 233 18.77 3.06 35.95
CA GLY A 233 18.99 3.00 37.39
C GLY A 233 17.72 3.02 38.25
N ASP A 234 16.58 3.49 37.71
CA ASP A 234 15.33 3.63 38.47
C ASP A 234 14.59 2.29 38.64
N LYS A 235 14.79 1.68 39.83
CA LYS A 235 14.15 0.41 40.19
C LYS A 235 12.64 0.53 40.30
N ALA A 236 12.10 1.69 40.71
CA ALA A 236 10.65 1.91 40.83
C ALA A 236 9.98 1.99 39.44
N LEU A 237 10.59 2.75 38.52
CA LEU A 237 10.13 2.81 37.12
C LEU A 237 10.18 1.43 36.48
N ARG A 238 11.25 0.67 36.64
CA ARG A 238 11.38 -0.70 36.13
C ARG A 238 10.25 -1.61 36.62
N ALA A 239 9.96 -1.61 37.92
CA ALA A 239 8.89 -2.41 38.50
C ALA A 239 7.51 -1.97 37.95
N ARG A 240 7.31 -0.66 37.78
CA ARG A 240 6.09 -0.08 37.20
C ARG A 240 5.93 -0.51 35.72
N VAL A 241 6.98 -0.42 34.91
CA VAL A 241 6.97 -0.87 33.49
C VAL A 241 6.58 -2.35 33.39
N LEU A 242 7.22 -3.25 34.14
CA LEU A 242 6.91 -4.68 34.13
C LEU A 242 5.46 -4.98 34.55
N THR A 243 4.96 -4.24 35.55
CA THR A 243 3.55 -4.35 35.98
C THR A 243 2.63 -3.89 34.88
N THR A 244 2.92 -2.76 34.23
CA THR A 244 2.13 -2.20 33.14
C THR A 244 2.11 -3.13 31.92
N ILE A 245 3.24 -3.74 31.52
CA ILE A 245 3.29 -4.76 30.46
C ILE A 245 2.29 -5.89 30.77
N THR A 246 2.33 -6.42 31.99
CA THR A 246 1.44 -7.53 32.38
C THR A 246 -0.05 -7.11 32.40
N GLN A 247 -0.31 -5.91 32.87
CA GLN A 247 -1.68 -5.36 32.91
C GLN A 247 -2.20 -5.03 31.51
N THR A 248 -1.37 -4.45 30.65
CA THR A 248 -1.72 -4.16 29.25
C THR A 248 -2.04 -5.45 28.47
N ALA A 249 -1.26 -6.50 28.67
CA ALA A 249 -1.57 -7.79 28.07
C ALA A 249 -2.95 -8.34 28.52
N ARG A 250 -3.30 -8.21 29.81
CA ARG A 250 -4.62 -8.60 30.33
C ARG A 250 -5.75 -7.71 29.83
N TRP A 251 -5.47 -6.44 29.64
CA TRP A 251 -6.43 -5.51 29.05
C TRP A 251 -6.71 -5.88 27.58
N LEU A 252 -5.66 -6.17 26.83
CA LEU A 252 -5.75 -6.55 25.41
C LEU A 252 -6.49 -7.89 25.24
N ASP A 253 -6.27 -8.90 26.09
CA ASP A 253 -7.02 -10.17 26.10
C ASP A 253 -8.55 -9.94 26.09
N ARG A 254 -9.02 -8.90 26.79
CA ARG A 254 -10.46 -8.61 26.96
C ARG A 254 -11.03 -7.68 25.89
N ASN A 255 -10.17 -6.96 25.17
CA ASN A 255 -10.60 -5.89 24.26
C ASN A 255 -10.26 -6.17 22.80
N ILE A 256 -9.49 -7.22 22.48
CA ILE A 256 -9.01 -7.52 21.12
C ILE A 256 -10.15 -7.61 20.08
N ALA A 257 -11.31 -8.14 20.47
CA ALA A 257 -12.50 -8.22 19.59
C ALA A 257 -13.11 -6.85 19.24
N ARG A 258 -12.59 -5.76 19.80
CA ARG A 258 -13.05 -4.38 19.57
C ARG A 258 -12.08 -3.59 18.69
N ALA A 259 -11.19 -4.27 18.00
CA ALA A 259 -10.26 -3.64 17.07
C ALA A 259 -11.02 -2.86 15.99
N GLU A 260 -10.42 -1.80 15.55
CA GLU A 260 -10.95 -0.88 14.56
C GLU A 260 -11.07 -1.55 13.19
N ASP A 261 -10.12 -2.44 12.87
CA ASP A 261 -10.07 -3.24 11.65
C ASP A 261 -9.23 -4.53 11.89
N VAL A 262 -9.16 -5.37 10.87
CA VAL A 262 -8.46 -6.67 10.95
C VAL A 262 -6.94 -6.50 11.10
N LEU A 263 -6.33 -5.45 10.55
CA LEU A 263 -4.90 -5.18 10.73
C LEU A 263 -4.58 -4.77 12.17
N ALA A 264 -5.46 -3.98 12.81
CA ALA A 264 -5.38 -3.69 14.23
C ALA A 264 -5.53 -4.97 15.08
N GLN A 265 -6.41 -5.89 14.68
CA GLN A 265 -6.49 -7.22 15.32
C GLN A 265 -5.18 -7.99 15.18
N LEU A 266 -4.57 -7.99 13.98
CA LEU A 266 -3.29 -8.67 13.72
C LEU A 266 -2.19 -8.15 14.66
N ALA A 267 -2.09 -6.81 14.85
CA ALA A 267 -1.16 -6.21 15.81
C ALA A 267 -1.44 -6.66 17.24
N GLY A 268 -2.71 -6.66 17.64
CA GLY A 268 -3.13 -7.14 18.96
C GLY A 268 -2.81 -8.63 19.20
N TRP A 269 -3.16 -9.49 18.26
CA TRP A 269 -2.87 -10.93 18.36
C TRP A 269 -1.36 -11.22 18.37
N SER A 270 -0.58 -10.51 17.55
CA SER A 270 0.88 -10.60 17.55
C SER A 270 1.47 -10.28 18.93
N ALA A 271 0.98 -9.21 19.55
CA ALA A 271 1.39 -8.82 20.89
C ALA A 271 0.97 -9.83 21.97
N LEU A 272 -0.22 -10.43 21.84
CA LEU A 272 -0.68 -11.46 22.79
C LEU A 272 0.09 -12.76 22.63
N VAL A 273 0.49 -13.18 21.41
CA VAL A 273 1.42 -14.29 21.19
C VAL A 273 2.74 -14.02 21.88
N ALA A 274 3.34 -12.85 21.64
CA ALA A 274 4.57 -12.42 22.27
C ALA A 274 4.46 -12.41 23.81
N ALA A 275 3.37 -11.86 24.37
CA ALA A 275 3.12 -11.88 25.82
C ALA A 275 2.93 -13.30 26.37
N GLY A 276 2.34 -14.19 25.58
CA GLY A 276 2.20 -15.62 25.92
C GLY A 276 3.53 -16.39 25.93
N LEU A 277 4.53 -15.91 25.18
CA LEU A 277 5.89 -16.47 25.15
C LEU A 277 6.79 -15.86 26.22
N MET A 278 6.67 -14.54 26.45
CA MET A 278 7.62 -13.75 27.25
C MET A 278 7.22 -13.59 28.72
N LEU A 279 5.95 -13.78 29.08
CA LEU A 279 5.50 -13.63 30.46
C LEU A 279 5.36 -15.01 31.15
N PRO A 280 5.57 -15.07 32.50
CA PRO A 280 5.32 -16.31 33.24
C PRO A 280 3.90 -16.83 33.08
N ASP A 281 3.73 -18.15 33.10
CA ASP A 281 2.45 -18.85 32.97
C ASP A 281 1.66 -18.45 31.70
N GLY A 282 2.38 -18.10 30.61
CA GLY A 282 1.81 -17.57 29.38
C GLY A 282 1.20 -18.60 28.42
N LYS A 283 1.34 -19.93 28.66
CA LYS A 283 0.86 -20.97 27.75
C LYS A 283 -0.61 -20.85 27.37
N PRO A 284 -1.57 -20.59 28.29
CA PRO A 284 -2.99 -20.45 27.94
C PRO A 284 -3.23 -19.24 27.00
N ARG A 285 -2.58 -18.09 27.30
CA ARG A 285 -2.64 -16.90 26.43
C ARG A 285 -2.07 -17.20 25.06
N ARG A 286 -0.90 -17.84 24.98
CA ARG A 286 -0.25 -18.18 23.72
C ARG A 286 -1.16 -19.04 22.84
N LEU A 287 -1.73 -20.11 23.38
CA LEU A 287 -2.65 -20.99 22.63
C LEU A 287 -3.90 -20.27 22.13
N TYR A 288 -4.41 -19.34 22.92
CA TYR A 288 -5.55 -18.51 22.53
C TYR A 288 -5.16 -17.53 21.43
N ALA A 289 -4.04 -16.85 21.59
CA ALA A 289 -3.58 -15.81 20.68
C ALA A 289 -3.08 -16.37 19.33
N GLU A 290 -2.44 -17.54 19.33
CA GLU A 290 -2.06 -18.26 18.09
C GLU A 290 -3.29 -18.56 17.21
N ALA A 291 -4.38 -19.01 17.82
CA ALA A 291 -5.61 -19.25 17.07
C ALA A 291 -6.19 -17.96 16.48
N GLY A 292 -6.29 -16.88 17.29
CA GLY A 292 -6.78 -15.61 16.82
C GLY A 292 -5.88 -14.95 15.77
N LEU A 293 -4.56 -15.13 15.87
CA LEU A 293 -3.60 -14.64 14.86
C LEU A 293 -3.84 -15.32 13.50
N ILE A 294 -4.00 -16.65 13.49
CA ILE A 294 -4.24 -17.41 12.26
C ILE A 294 -5.60 -17.05 11.65
N GLU A 295 -6.65 -16.93 12.47
CA GLU A 295 -7.98 -16.49 12.02
C GLU A 295 -7.92 -15.09 11.40
N ALA A 296 -7.25 -14.12 12.05
CA ALA A 296 -7.08 -12.75 11.53
C ALA A 296 -6.29 -12.71 10.20
N LEU A 297 -5.29 -13.58 10.06
CA LEU A 297 -4.56 -13.71 8.79
C LEU A 297 -5.47 -14.22 7.67
N GLY A 298 -6.35 -15.20 7.95
CA GLY A 298 -7.33 -15.71 6.99
C GLY A 298 -8.38 -14.67 6.56
N GLU A 299 -8.69 -13.69 7.42
CA GLU A 299 -9.59 -12.58 7.07
C GLU A 299 -8.90 -11.43 6.32
N LEU A 300 -7.57 -11.32 6.42
CA LEU A 300 -6.80 -10.18 5.92
C LEU A 300 -6.09 -10.46 4.61
N VAL A 301 -5.61 -11.70 4.41
CA VAL A 301 -4.78 -12.11 3.28
C VAL A 301 -5.66 -12.73 2.20
N GLY A 302 -5.56 -12.22 0.97
CA GLY A 302 -6.22 -12.78 -0.20
C GLY A 302 -5.53 -14.05 -0.71
N ASP A 303 -6.17 -14.70 -1.66
CA ASP A 303 -5.76 -15.99 -2.23
C ASP A 303 -4.37 -15.96 -2.87
N ASP A 304 -3.96 -14.79 -3.36
CA ASP A 304 -2.66 -14.53 -3.99
C ASP A 304 -1.60 -13.98 -3.01
N GLY A 305 -1.91 -13.93 -1.72
CA GLY A 305 -1.00 -13.44 -0.69
C GLY A 305 -0.99 -11.92 -0.49
N GLY A 306 -1.72 -11.18 -1.30
CA GLY A 306 -1.91 -9.75 -1.11
C GLY A 306 -2.94 -9.45 -0.01
N LEU A 307 -2.75 -8.38 0.76
CA LEU A 307 -3.77 -7.93 1.71
C LEU A 307 -5.01 -7.41 0.98
N LEU A 308 -6.19 -7.68 1.52
CA LEU A 308 -7.45 -7.19 0.98
C LEU A 308 -7.58 -5.66 0.99
N SER A 309 -6.69 -4.96 1.69
CA SER A 309 -6.53 -3.50 1.62
C SER A 309 -5.88 -3.00 0.33
N ARG A 310 -5.25 -3.88 -0.45
CA ARG A 310 -4.50 -3.58 -1.67
C ARG A 310 -3.38 -2.53 -1.48
N SER A 311 -2.94 -2.30 -0.23
CA SER A 311 -1.93 -1.31 0.12
C SER A 311 -0.56 -1.95 0.37
N PRO A 312 0.49 -1.62 -0.43
CA PRO A 312 1.83 -2.18 -0.23
C PRO A 312 2.44 -1.82 1.13
N ILE A 313 2.18 -0.64 1.67
CA ILE A 313 2.67 -0.26 3.00
C ILE A 313 1.99 -1.05 4.13
N LEU A 314 0.69 -1.36 4.00
CA LEU A 314 0.00 -2.21 4.97
C LEU A 314 0.43 -3.68 4.84
N GLN A 315 0.78 -4.14 3.63
CA GLN A 315 1.44 -5.43 3.40
C GLN A 315 2.76 -5.52 4.16
N MET A 316 3.60 -4.48 4.05
CA MET A 316 4.85 -4.40 4.81
C MET A 316 4.60 -4.45 6.31
N GLU A 317 3.58 -3.74 6.81
CA GLU A 317 3.25 -3.73 8.23
C GLU A 317 2.83 -5.11 8.75
N ALA A 318 1.99 -5.83 8.01
CA ALA A 318 1.60 -7.19 8.38
C ALA A 318 2.80 -8.14 8.38
N ILE A 319 3.67 -8.08 7.36
CA ILE A 319 4.90 -8.88 7.30
C ILE A 319 5.80 -8.53 8.50
N ARG A 320 5.96 -7.24 8.84
CA ARG A 320 6.75 -6.76 9.99
C ARG A 320 6.28 -7.35 11.31
N LEU A 321 4.95 -7.41 11.53
CA LEU A 321 4.37 -8.04 12.71
C LEU A 321 4.71 -9.52 12.79
N LEU A 322 4.58 -10.28 11.69
CA LEU A 322 4.87 -11.71 11.65
C LEU A 322 6.36 -12.02 11.87
N VAL A 323 7.25 -11.24 11.27
CA VAL A 323 8.71 -11.36 11.46
C VAL A 323 9.10 -11.13 12.92
N ARG A 324 8.48 -10.15 13.59
CA ARG A 324 8.67 -9.88 15.02
C ARG A 324 8.10 -10.99 15.90
N VAL A 325 6.96 -11.58 15.53
CA VAL A 325 6.41 -12.77 16.20
C VAL A 325 7.39 -13.94 16.10
N GLN A 326 7.97 -14.20 14.91
CA GLN A 326 9.01 -15.22 14.76
C GLN A 326 10.24 -14.95 15.66
N ALA A 327 10.66 -13.68 15.79
CA ALA A 327 11.74 -13.30 16.70
C ALA A 327 11.41 -13.62 18.17
N CYS A 328 10.14 -13.44 18.58
CA CYS A 328 9.67 -13.85 19.91
C CYS A 328 9.74 -15.38 20.12
N TYR A 329 9.38 -16.17 19.11
CA TYR A 329 9.51 -17.63 19.18
C TYR A 329 10.97 -18.06 19.31
N ARG A 330 11.85 -17.48 18.48
CA ARG A 330 13.32 -17.74 18.58
C ARG A 330 13.85 -17.44 19.98
N ALA A 331 13.48 -16.27 20.54
CA ALA A 331 13.90 -15.88 21.90
C ALA A 331 13.39 -16.86 22.97
N ALA A 332 12.17 -17.36 22.81
CA ALA A 332 11.58 -18.37 23.70
C ALA A 332 12.11 -19.80 23.46
N ARG A 333 12.98 -20.02 22.47
CA ARG A 333 13.45 -21.34 22.01
C ARG A 333 12.31 -22.29 21.73
N ARG A 334 11.31 -21.80 20.95
CA ARG A 334 10.14 -22.56 20.52
C ARG A 334 9.93 -22.39 19.02
N GLU A 335 9.41 -23.43 18.39
CA GLU A 335 9.00 -23.35 16.98
C GLU A 335 7.66 -22.61 16.87
N PRO A 336 7.53 -21.67 15.91
CA PRO A 336 6.26 -21.06 15.58
C PRO A 336 5.31 -22.07 14.89
N PRO A 337 3.99 -21.85 14.91
CA PRO A 337 3.09 -22.56 14.02
C PRO A 337 3.54 -22.47 12.55
N ALA A 338 3.50 -23.60 11.83
CA ALA A 338 3.96 -23.68 10.43
C ALA A 338 3.23 -22.68 9.53
N GLN A 339 1.96 -22.38 9.84
CA GLN A 339 1.15 -21.38 9.14
C GLN A 339 1.81 -20.00 9.05
N ILE A 340 2.54 -19.57 10.08
CA ILE A 340 3.22 -18.26 10.07
C ILE A 340 4.26 -18.18 8.95
N GLN A 341 5.07 -19.23 8.78
CA GLN A 341 6.05 -19.27 7.70
C GLN A 341 5.37 -19.41 6.32
N SER A 342 4.34 -20.24 6.23
CA SER A 342 3.57 -20.43 4.99
C SER A 342 2.94 -19.12 4.53
N VAL A 343 2.33 -18.36 5.45
CA VAL A 343 1.73 -17.05 5.14
C VAL A 343 2.80 -16.04 4.72
N LEU A 344 3.95 -15.97 5.40
CA LEU A 344 5.05 -15.10 4.97
C LEU A 344 5.53 -15.44 3.55
N THR A 345 5.65 -16.74 3.24
CA THR A 345 6.03 -17.20 1.90
C THR A 345 5.01 -16.78 0.84
N LEU A 346 3.73 -16.74 1.20
CA LEU A 346 2.65 -16.28 0.35
C LEU A 346 2.63 -14.74 0.18
N MET A 347 2.91 -13.98 1.25
CA MET A 347 2.76 -12.51 1.28
C MET A 347 3.93 -11.74 0.65
N VAL A 348 5.15 -12.29 0.66
CA VAL A 348 6.35 -11.58 0.18
C VAL A 348 6.36 -11.40 -1.34
N PRO A 349 6.01 -12.40 -2.19
CA PRO A 349 5.99 -12.22 -3.64
C PRO A 349 5.11 -11.07 -4.15
N PRO A 350 3.84 -10.90 -3.71
CA PRO A 350 3.03 -9.75 -4.13
C PRO A 350 3.62 -8.41 -3.68
N LEU A 351 4.24 -8.33 -2.49
CA LEU A 351 4.95 -7.11 -2.08
C LEU A 351 6.06 -6.75 -3.06
N LEU A 352 6.91 -7.73 -3.42
CA LEU A 352 7.99 -7.51 -4.38
C LEU A 352 7.47 -7.20 -5.79
N ALA A 353 6.28 -7.70 -6.15
CA ALA A 353 5.66 -7.35 -7.43
C ALA A 353 5.32 -5.86 -7.53
N MET A 354 5.18 -5.16 -6.40
CA MET A 354 4.92 -3.72 -6.32
C MET A 354 6.19 -2.86 -6.22
N THR A 355 7.38 -3.42 -6.45
CA THR A 355 8.62 -2.64 -6.53
C THR A 355 8.95 -2.24 -7.95
N HIS A 356 9.49 -1.05 -8.13
CA HIS A 356 10.08 -0.60 -9.39
C HIS A 356 11.51 -1.13 -9.59
N GLY A 357 12.13 -0.78 -10.71
CA GLY A 357 13.46 -1.24 -11.07
C GLY A 357 14.58 -0.75 -10.15
N ASP A 358 14.33 0.30 -9.37
CA ASP A 358 15.17 0.84 -8.31
C ASP A 358 14.98 0.13 -6.95
N GLY A 359 14.05 -0.82 -6.87
CA GLY A 359 13.70 -1.54 -5.64
C GLY A 359 12.75 -0.81 -4.68
N THR A 360 12.38 0.44 -4.99
CA THR A 360 11.42 1.22 -4.18
C THR A 360 9.98 0.81 -4.47
N LEU A 361 9.06 0.97 -3.50
CA LEU A 361 7.64 0.64 -3.69
C LEU A 361 6.93 1.62 -4.63
N ALA A 362 5.94 1.12 -5.33
CA ALA A 362 4.94 1.93 -6.04
C ALA A 362 3.94 2.57 -5.06
N SER A 363 3.36 3.71 -5.46
CA SER A 363 2.53 4.57 -4.62
C SER A 363 1.05 4.22 -4.73
N TRP A 364 0.62 3.11 -4.12
CA TRP A 364 -0.75 2.63 -4.17
C TRP A 364 -1.48 2.72 -2.84
N GLN A 365 -2.80 2.95 -2.89
CA GLN A 365 -3.72 2.90 -1.74
C GLN A 365 -3.19 3.67 -0.52
N GLY A 366 -2.86 4.93 -0.73
CA GLY A 366 -2.35 5.84 0.29
C GLY A 366 -0.88 5.67 0.66
N GLY A 367 -0.20 4.67 0.09
CA GLY A 367 1.22 4.43 0.28
C GLY A 367 2.11 5.48 -0.39
N TRP A 368 3.39 5.39 -0.14
CA TRP A 368 4.45 6.20 -0.76
C TRP A 368 5.57 5.30 -1.27
N ALA A 369 6.55 5.87 -1.95
CA ALA A 369 7.65 5.14 -2.58
C ALA A 369 8.70 4.67 -1.55
N VAL A 370 8.31 3.82 -0.60
CA VAL A 370 9.20 3.28 0.45
C VAL A 370 10.52 2.81 -0.14
N GLY A 371 11.62 3.18 0.51
CA GLY A 371 12.99 2.96 0.03
C GLY A 371 13.35 1.47 -0.13
N ALA A 372 14.21 1.18 -1.09
CA ALA A 372 14.66 -0.18 -1.42
C ALA A 372 15.33 -0.90 -0.22
N ASP A 373 16.07 -0.16 0.59
CA ASP A 373 16.77 -0.71 1.78
C ASP A 373 15.77 -1.22 2.82
N GLU A 374 14.67 -0.49 3.06
CA GLU A 374 13.63 -0.90 4.00
C GLU A 374 12.87 -2.12 3.50
N VAL A 375 12.51 -2.14 2.21
CA VAL A 375 11.87 -3.30 1.56
C VAL A 375 12.78 -4.51 1.64
N SER A 376 14.07 -4.36 1.28
CA SER A 376 15.06 -5.44 1.27
C SER A 376 15.31 -6.00 2.67
N ALA A 377 15.43 -5.14 3.69
CA ALA A 377 15.61 -5.54 5.08
C ALA A 377 14.42 -6.36 5.58
N LEU A 378 13.18 -5.94 5.25
CA LEU A 378 11.97 -6.65 5.62
C LEU A 378 11.89 -8.04 4.96
N VAL A 379 12.19 -8.11 3.65
CA VAL A 379 12.21 -9.38 2.91
C VAL A 379 13.28 -10.31 3.48
N ALA A 380 14.49 -9.82 3.74
CA ALA A 380 15.56 -10.61 4.34
C ALA A 380 15.15 -11.15 5.73
N ALA A 381 14.54 -10.31 6.57
CA ALA A 381 14.07 -10.68 7.91
C ALA A 381 12.94 -11.73 7.88
N SER A 382 12.13 -11.77 6.81
CA SER A 382 11.07 -12.78 6.63
C SER A 382 11.60 -14.20 6.40
N GLY A 383 12.87 -14.32 5.97
CA GLY A 383 13.49 -15.59 5.58
C GLY A 383 12.97 -16.16 4.26
N VAL A 384 12.13 -15.42 3.53
CA VAL A 384 11.58 -15.84 2.24
C VAL A 384 12.58 -15.49 1.12
N ARG A 385 13.04 -16.50 0.40
CA ARG A 385 13.93 -16.34 -0.75
C ARG A 385 13.10 -16.33 -2.02
N THR A 386 12.86 -15.13 -2.56
CA THR A 386 12.13 -14.95 -3.81
C THR A 386 12.67 -13.73 -4.55
N ARG A 387 12.32 -13.59 -5.83
CA ARG A 387 12.64 -12.42 -6.66
C ARG A 387 11.35 -11.78 -7.15
N PRO A 388 11.34 -10.49 -7.49
CA PRO A 388 10.22 -9.90 -8.19
C PRO A 388 9.92 -10.69 -9.47
N LEU A 389 8.67 -11.11 -9.62
CA LEU A 389 8.24 -11.79 -10.83
C LEU A 389 8.22 -10.78 -11.99
N ARG A 390 8.54 -11.22 -13.19
CA ARG A 390 8.53 -10.34 -14.38
C ARG A 390 7.13 -9.91 -14.73
N ASP A 391 6.23 -10.89 -14.78
CA ASP A 391 4.84 -10.70 -15.12
C ASP A 391 3.95 -11.24 -14.03
N VAL A 392 3.25 -10.36 -13.33
CA VAL A 392 2.30 -10.77 -12.29
C VAL A 392 0.92 -10.19 -12.56
N ARG A 393 -0.09 -10.97 -12.16
CA ARG A 393 -1.51 -10.63 -12.16
C ARG A 393 -2.03 -10.86 -10.75
N GLN A 394 -1.33 -10.27 -9.79
CA GLN A 394 -1.62 -10.51 -8.37
C GLN A 394 -2.15 -9.25 -7.73
N TRP A 395 -2.96 -9.46 -6.73
CA TRP A 395 -3.45 -8.39 -5.89
C TRP A 395 -4.29 -7.35 -6.64
N GLY A 396 -4.83 -7.74 -7.79
CA GLY A 396 -5.55 -6.85 -8.70
C GLY A 396 -4.65 -5.87 -9.46
N TYR A 397 -3.34 -6.01 -9.35
CA TYR A 397 -2.37 -5.25 -10.14
C TYR A 397 -1.82 -6.08 -11.29
N GLN A 398 -1.53 -5.42 -12.40
CA GLN A 398 -0.80 -6.00 -13.52
C GLN A 398 0.60 -5.42 -13.54
N ARG A 399 1.61 -6.30 -13.64
CA ARG A 399 3.01 -5.94 -13.84
C ARG A 399 3.47 -6.40 -15.20
N VAL A 400 4.12 -5.52 -15.97
CA VAL A 400 4.77 -5.83 -17.24
C VAL A 400 6.20 -5.34 -17.16
N SER A 401 7.15 -6.26 -17.40
CA SER A 401 8.57 -5.93 -17.51
C SER A 401 9.00 -6.04 -18.97
N ALA A 402 9.37 -4.91 -19.55
CA ALA A 402 9.73 -4.78 -20.96
C ALA A 402 11.11 -4.11 -21.07
N GLY A 403 12.13 -4.84 -21.51
CA GLY A 403 13.51 -4.35 -21.55
C GLY A 403 13.95 -3.80 -20.18
N LYS A 404 14.27 -2.50 -20.15
CA LYS A 404 14.59 -1.76 -18.92
C LYS A 404 13.38 -1.05 -18.29
N SER A 405 12.20 -1.18 -18.90
CA SER A 405 10.97 -0.53 -18.44
C SER A 405 10.12 -1.45 -17.60
N LEU A 406 9.35 -0.84 -16.71
CA LEU A 406 8.39 -1.50 -15.84
C LEU A 406 7.08 -0.70 -15.82
N LEU A 407 5.99 -1.39 -16.14
CA LEU A 407 4.62 -0.88 -16.03
C LEU A 407 3.91 -1.58 -14.87
N LEU A 408 3.31 -0.82 -13.98
CA LEU A 408 2.39 -1.28 -12.95
C LEU A 408 1.02 -0.64 -13.19
N PHE A 409 -0.03 -1.45 -13.26
CA PHE A 409 -1.38 -1.01 -13.62
C PHE A 409 -2.40 -1.53 -12.62
N ASP A 410 -3.24 -0.64 -12.09
CA ASP A 410 -4.33 -0.99 -11.16
C ASP A 410 -5.56 -1.46 -11.96
N ALA A 411 -5.82 -2.75 -11.98
CA ALA A 411 -6.87 -3.39 -12.75
C ALA A 411 -7.88 -4.14 -11.89
N ALA A 412 -8.23 -3.58 -10.72
CA ALA A 412 -9.26 -4.15 -9.85
C ALA A 412 -10.11 -3.07 -9.17
N PRO A 413 -11.29 -3.39 -8.64
CA PRO A 413 -12.04 -2.49 -7.80
C PRO A 413 -11.24 -2.04 -6.58
N PRO A 414 -11.49 -0.85 -6.02
CA PRO A 414 -10.85 -0.43 -4.78
C PRO A 414 -11.22 -1.38 -3.63
N PRO A 415 -10.43 -1.40 -2.53
CA PRO A 415 -10.69 -2.29 -1.41
C PRO A 415 -12.06 -2.01 -0.78
N LEU A 416 -12.72 -3.08 -0.30
CA LEU A 416 -13.96 -2.93 0.47
C LEU A 416 -13.77 -1.99 1.65
N ALA A 417 -14.79 -1.24 2.03
CA ALA A 417 -14.73 -0.20 3.08
C ALA A 417 -14.10 -0.70 4.39
N ARG A 418 -14.37 -1.95 4.79
CA ARG A 418 -13.78 -2.58 6.00
C ARG A 418 -12.26 -2.79 5.92
N HIS A 419 -11.66 -2.77 4.72
CA HIS A 419 -10.23 -2.93 4.48
C HIS A 419 -9.56 -1.63 3.98
N ALA A 420 -10.35 -0.57 3.70
CA ALA A 420 -9.91 0.65 3.04
C ALA A 420 -9.44 1.74 4.00
N ARG A 421 -8.53 1.42 4.95
CA ARG A 421 -7.99 2.43 5.90
C ARG A 421 -7.42 3.66 5.18
N SER A 422 -6.79 3.48 4.03
CA SER A 422 -6.22 4.52 3.17
C SER A 422 -6.62 4.33 1.72
N GLY A 423 -7.80 3.76 1.46
CA GLY A 423 -8.27 3.43 0.13
C GLY A 423 -8.36 4.66 -0.78
N CYS A 424 -7.94 4.50 -2.03
CA CYS A 424 -7.92 5.54 -3.05
C CYS A 424 -8.85 5.20 -4.21
N ALA A 425 -9.33 6.24 -4.90
CA ALA A 425 -10.09 6.11 -6.15
C ALA A 425 -9.12 6.00 -7.35
N ALA A 426 -8.26 4.97 -7.35
CA ALA A 426 -7.11 4.81 -8.25
C ALA A 426 -7.33 3.82 -9.39
N THR A 427 -8.55 3.28 -9.56
CA THR A 427 -8.81 2.24 -10.57
C THR A 427 -8.43 2.72 -11.97
N LEU A 428 -7.73 1.87 -12.73
CA LEU A 428 -7.11 2.10 -14.03
C LEU A 428 -5.99 3.17 -14.04
N ALA A 429 -5.45 3.54 -12.87
CA ALA A 429 -4.21 4.28 -12.81
C ALA A 429 -3.00 3.36 -13.10
N PHE A 430 -1.90 3.96 -13.52
CA PHE A 430 -0.65 3.23 -13.74
C PHE A 430 0.57 4.00 -13.27
N GLU A 431 1.66 3.28 -13.03
CA GLU A 431 3.00 3.83 -12.87
C GLU A 431 3.93 3.21 -13.91
N PHE A 432 4.87 3.99 -14.40
CA PHE A 432 5.83 3.56 -15.40
C PHE A 432 7.23 4.04 -15.06
N SER A 433 8.21 3.15 -15.11
CA SER A 433 9.62 3.48 -14.89
C SER A 433 10.50 2.90 -15.99
N HIS A 434 11.65 3.53 -16.25
CA HIS A 434 12.66 3.07 -17.18
C HIS A 434 14.05 3.14 -16.55
N ALA A 435 14.83 2.08 -16.64
CA ALA A 435 16.19 1.99 -16.07
C ALA A 435 16.29 2.43 -14.60
N GLY A 436 15.26 2.14 -13.79
CA GLY A 436 15.16 2.54 -12.38
C GLY A 436 14.66 3.96 -12.16
N GLN A 437 14.50 4.78 -13.21
CA GLN A 437 13.95 6.14 -13.11
C GLN A 437 12.43 6.13 -13.23
N ARG A 438 11.75 6.82 -12.31
CA ARG A 438 10.29 7.00 -12.32
C ARG A 438 9.90 7.98 -13.42
N LEU A 439 9.08 7.57 -14.39
CA LEU A 439 8.62 8.44 -15.47
C LEU A 439 7.17 8.89 -15.24
N ILE A 440 6.27 7.93 -15.01
CA ILE A 440 4.89 8.21 -14.60
C ILE A 440 4.69 7.62 -13.21
N VAL A 441 4.11 8.41 -12.31
CA VAL A 441 3.84 8.05 -10.91
C VAL A 441 2.39 8.34 -10.53
N ASN A 442 1.98 7.92 -9.34
CA ASN A 442 0.83 8.44 -8.62
C ASN A 442 1.32 9.32 -7.46
N CYS A 443 0.59 10.31 -7.04
CA CYS A 443 1.00 11.22 -5.96
C CYS A 443 1.38 10.47 -4.68
N GLY A 444 0.57 9.49 -4.26
CA GLY A 444 0.81 8.72 -3.04
C GLY A 444 0.73 9.56 -1.76
N GLY A 445 1.20 9.01 -0.63
CA GLY A 445 1.45 9.74 0.61
C GLY A 445 0.23 10.11 1.45
N ALA A 446 -0.98 9.68 1.12
CA ALA A 446 -2.16 9.97 1.94
C ALA A 446 -2.01 9.46 3.39
N ALA A 447 -1.40 8.29 3.57
CA ALA A 447 -1.14 7.72 4.91
C ALA A 447 -0.01 8.41 5.68
N ALA A 448 0.81 9.24 5.02
CA ALA A 448 1.84 10.09 5.64
C ALA A 448 1.32 11.51 5.96
N ALA A 449 0.07 11.83 5.60
CA ALA A 449 -0.54 13.12 5.87
C ALA A 449 -0.61 13.39 7.38
N GLY A 450 -0.08 14.52 7.78
CA GLY A 450 0.12 14.86 9.21
C GLY A 450 1.58 14.80 9.67
N GLY A 451 2.48 14.36 8.77
CA GLY A 451 3.91 14.67 8.80
C GLY A 451 4.18 16.00 8.10
N LEU A 452 5.22 16.07 7.28
CA LEU A 452 5.46 17.23 6.39
C LEU A 452 4.34 17.37 5.34
N MET A 453 3.73 16.25 4.91
CA MET A 453 2.53 16.26 4.09
C MET A 453 1.36 16.82 4.90
N PRO A 454 0.76 17.97 4.53
CA PRO A 454 -0.32 18.57 5.30
C PRO A 454 -1.55 17.67 5.40
N VAL A 455 -2.17 17.58 6.60
CA VAL A 455 -3.40 16.79 6.85
C VAL A 455 -4.53 17.12 5.86
N ARG A 456 -4.65 18.41 5.47
CA ARG A 456 -5.68 18.86 4.52
C ARG A 456 -5.57 18.22 3.13
N LEU A 457 -4.39 17.69 2.75
CA LEU A 457 -4.15 17.03 1.46
C LEU A 457 -4.53 15.54 1.49
N GLU A 458 -4.74 14.93 2.67
CA GLU A 458 -5.02 13.49 2.81
C GLU A 458 -6.16 13.04 1.89
N GLN A 459 -7.27 13.75 1.89
CA GLN A 459 -8.44 13.41 1.08
C GLN A 459 -8.18 13.65 -0.42
N GLY A 460 -7.48 14.74 -0.78
CA GLY A 460 -7.08 15.03 -2.16
C GLY A 460 -6.14 13.98 -2.75
N LEU A 461 -5.17 13.50 -1.95
CA LEU A 461 -4.23 12.45 -2.35
C LEU A 461 -4.88 11.07 -2.55
N ARG A 462 -6.11 10.89 -2.09
CA ARG A 462 -6.91 9.68 -2.29
C ARG A 462 -7.87 9.80 -3.49
N ALA A 463 -8.04 10.99 -4.03
CA ALA A 463 -8.91 11.27 -5.16
C ALA A 463 -8.34 10.70 -6.49
N SER A 464 -9.21 10.45 -7.46
CA SER A 464 -8.79 10.01 -8.80
C SER A 464 -7.81 10.99 -9.46
N ALA A 465 -7.97 12.30 -9.21
CA ALA A 465 -7.08 13.33 -9.74
C ALA A 465 -5.63 13.28 -9.22
N ALA A 466 -5.36 12.56 -8.12
CA ALA A 466 -4.01 12.31 -7.61
C ALA A 466 -3.34 11.05 -8.21
N HIS A 467 -3.97 10.46 -9.23
CA HIS A 467 -3.51 9.24 -9.87
C HIS A 467 -3.45 9.43 -11.38
N SER A 468 -2.55 8.71 -12.05
CA SER A 468 -2.37 8.78 -13.50
C SER A 468 -3.48 8.01 -14.22
N THR A 469 -4.69 8.60 -14.22
CA THR A 469 -5.92 8.04 -14.80
C THR A 469 -6.85 9.13 -15.33
N LEU A 470 -8.00 8.72 -15.92
CA LEU A 470 -9.03 9.61 -16.44
C LEU A 470 -10.03 10.02 -15.34
N VAL A 471 -10.41 11.28 -15.35
CA VAL A 471 -11.40 11.91 -14.45
C VAL A 471 -12.48 12.60 -15.26
N LEU A 472 -13.76 12.50 -14.85
CA LEU A 472 -14.89 13.18 -15.47
C LEU A 472 -15.46 14.25 -14.55
N ASP A 473 -15.56 15.52 -15.02
CA ASP A 473 -16.08 16.69 -14.26
C ASP A 473 -15.54 16.73 -12.82
N ASP A 474 -14.23 16.49 -12.63
CA ASP A 474 -13.54 16.42 -11.34
C ASP A 474 -14.13 15.40 -10.34
N ALA A 475 -14.95 14.45 -10.82
CA ALA A 475 -15.53 13.41 -10.00
C ALA A 475 -14.59 12.21 -9.87
N ASN A 476 -14.47 11.69 -8.66
CA ASN A 476 -13.77 10.45 -8.42
C ASN A 476 -14.51 9.25 -9.03
N SER A 477 -13.75 8.27 -9.52
CA SER A 477 -14.30 6.98 -9.96
C SER A 477 -14.97 6.20 -8.82
N THR A 478 -14.52 6.44 -7.59
CA THR A 478 -15.11 5.93 -6.33
C THR A 478 -15.14 7.04 -5.30
N ALA A 479 -16.22 7.19 -4.56
CA ALA A 479 -16.36 8.25 -3.56
C ALA A 479 -15.34 8.08 -2.43
N VAL A 480 -14.55 9.13 -2.17
CA VAL A 480 -13.61 9.23 -1.05
C VAL A 480 -14.30 9.95 0.10
N LEU A 481 -14.46 9.26 1.23
CA LEU A 481 -15.18 9.78 2.39
C LEU A 481 -14.24 10.47 3.38
N ILE A 482 -14.75 11.51 4.07
CA ILE A 482 -13.98 12.30 5.05
C ILE A 482 -13.49 11.45 6.23
N ASN A 483 -14.21 10.39 6.57
CA ASN A 483 -13.84 9.46 7.64
C ASN A 483 -12.75 8.44 7.29
N GLY A 484 -12.09 8.61 6.17
CA GLY A 484 -11.04 7.70 5.70
C GLY A 484 -11.55 6.50 4.92
N GLY A 485 -12.86 6.25 4.85
CA GLY A 485 -13.46 5.16 4.09
C GLY A 485 -13.63 5.46 2.60
N LEU A 486 -14.12 4.46 1.87
CA LEU A 486 -14.59 4.59 0.50
C LEU A 486 -16.11 4.38 0.45
N GLY A 487 -16.78 5.13 -0.44
CA GLY A 487 -18.21 5.02 -0.69
C GLY A 487 -18.49 4.27 -2.00
N SER A 488 -19.63 4.60 -2.62
CA SER A 488 -20.05 4.04 -3.91
C SER A 488 -19.12 4.48 -5.06
N GLY A 489 -18.96 3.64 -6.04
CA GLY A 489 -18.16 3.91 -7.24
C GLY A 489 -17.89 2.64 -8.01
N VAL A 490 -16.64 2.36 -8.32
CA VAL A 490 -16.25 1.15 -9.05
C VAL A 490 -16.62 -0.08 -8.24
N SER A 491 -17.43 -0.94 -8.84
CA SER A 491 -17.84 -2.24 -8.30
C SER A 491 -17.26 -3.41 -9.09
N GLU A 492 -17.01 -3.22 -10.38
CA GLU A 492 -16.50 -4.26 -11.28
C GLU A 492 -15.37 -3.71 -12.13
N VAL A 493 -14.39 -4.56 -12.41
CA VAL A 493 -13.32 -4.30 -13.37
C VAL A 493 -13.16 -5.53 -14.25
N GLU A 494 -13.31 -5.33 -15.55
CA GLU A 494 -12.97 -6.32 -16.56
C GLU A 494 -11.53 -6.13 -16.97
N ILE A 495 -10.75 -7.20 -17.14
CA ILE A 495 -9.33 -7.15 -17.55
C ILE A 495 -9.05 -8.21 -18.62
N ASP A 496 -8.42 -7.79 -19.71
CA ASP A 496 -7.83 -8.65 -20.71
C ASP A 496 -6.33 -8.34 -20.86
N ARG A 497 -5.53 -9.40 -21.00
CA ARG A 497 -4.08 -9.29 -21.19
C ARG A 497 -3.64 -10.22 -22.30
N ARG A 498 -2.97 -9.66 -23.31
CA ARG A 498 -2.50 -10.37 -24.50
C ARG A 498 -1.07 -10.01 -24.86
N GLY A 499 -0.32 -10.97 -25.36
CA GLY A 499 0.88 -10.72 -26.15
C GLY A 499 0.49 -10.36 -27.58
N ILE A 500 1.19 -9.42 -28.16
CA ILE A 500 1.09 -9.05 -29.57
C ILE A 500 2.41 -9.43 -30.22
N GLU A 501 2.37 -10.30 -31.23
CA GLU A 501 3.51 -10.67 -32.05
C GLU A 501 3.31 -10.11 -33.45
N GLN A 502 4.29 -9.43 -34.01
CA GLN A 502 4.27 -8.98 -35.39
C GLN A 502 4.88 -10.08 -36.29
N GLU A 503 4.06 -10.74 -37.09
CA GLU A 503 4.54 -11.65 -38.12
C GLU A 503 5.02 -10.86 -39.36
N GLY A 504 6.28 -11.03 -39.72
CA GLY A 504 6.83 -10.66 -40.99
C GLY A 504 7.46 -9.27 -41.11
N GLY A 505 8.79 -9.20 -41.01
CA GLY A 505 9.59 -8.04 -41.35
C GLY A 505 10.91 -7.97 -40.56
N ARG A 506 11.88 -7.16 -41.03
CA ARG A 506 13.22 -7.00 -40.43
C ARG A 506 13.25 -6.43 -39.01
N SER A 507 12.10 -6.20 -38.41
CA SER A 507 11.93 -5.68 -37.02
C SER A 507 10.69 -6.28 -36.40
N ALA A 508 10.73 -7.58 -36.07
CA ALA A 508 9.67 -8.19 -35.24
C ALA A 508 9.81 -7.69 -33.79
N PHE A 509 8.91 -6.83 -33.35
CA PHE A 509 8.81 -6.41 -31.95
C PHE A 509 7.53 -7.00 -31.37
N GLY A 510 7.68 -7.75 -30.27
CA GLY A 510 6.55 -8.09 -29.43
C GLY A 510 6.08 -6.91 -28.58
N ALA A 511 4.86 -6.99 -28.12
CA ALA A 511 4.32 -6.06 -27.14
C ALA A 511 3.32 -6.77 -26.22
N THR A 512 3.17 -6.27 -25.01
CA THR A 512 2.10 -6.69 -24.09
C THR A 512 0.99 -5.67 -24.10
N ARG A 513 -0.23 -6.12 -24.43
CA ARG A 513 -1.46 -5.33 -24.38
C ARG A 513 -2.23 -5.64 -23.09
N LEU A 514 -2.55 -4.62 -22.35
CA LEU A 514 -3.48 -4.65 -21.22
C LEU A 514 -4.71 -3.84 -21.60
N GLU A 515 -5.90 -4.39 -21.40
CA GLU A 515 -7.16 -3.67 -21.56
C GLU A 515 -7.99 -3.90 -20.32
N ALA A 516 -8.43 -2.82 -19.67
CA ALA A 516 -9.31 -2.93 -18.52
C ALA A 516 -10.43 -1.87 -18.58
N ALA A 517 -11.58 -2.20 -18.00
CA ALA A 517 -12.75 -1.31 -17.97
C ALA A 517 -13.39 -1.33 -16.59
N HIS A 518 -13.92 -0.19 -16.13
CA HIS A 518 -14.65 -0.08 -14.88
C HIS A 518 -15.95 0.70 -15.02
N ASP A 519 -16.91 0.40 -14.14
CA ASP A 519 -18.29 0.94 -14.09
C ASP A 519 -18.44 2.24 -13.28
N GLY A 520 -17.38 2.76 -12.67
CA GLY A 520 -17.41 3.84 -11.66
C GLY A 520 -18.09 5.13 -12.10
N TYR A 521 -18.11 5.42 -13.39
CA TYR A 521 -18.81 6.59 -13.96
C TYR A 521 -20.22 6.28 -14.47
N GLY A 522 -20.67 5.00 -14.41
CA GLY A 522 -21.93 4.53 -14.95
C GLY A 522 -23.14 5.19 -14.31
N ALA A 523 -23.20 5.24 -12.99
CA ALA A 523 -24.33 5.78 -12.25
C ALA A 523 -24.55 7.28 -12.52
N ARG A 524 -23.49 8.09 -12.50
CA ARG A 524 -23.55 9.56 -12.63
C ARG A 524 -23.61 10.02 -14.07
N TYR A 525 -22.76 9.48 -14.93
CA TYR A 525 -22.58 9.96 -16.31
C TYR A 525 -23.19 9.03 -17.36
N GLY A 526 -23.45 7.77 -17.04
CA GLY A 526 -23.87 6.72 -17.97
C GLY A 526 -22.74 6.23 -18.86
N LEU A 527 -21.50 6.32 -18.40
CA LEU A 527 -20.28 5.98 -19.13
C LEU A 527 -19.46 4.96 -18.36
N THR A 528 -18.90 3.99 -19.05
CA THR A 528 -17.85 3.08 -18.60
C THR A 528 -16.51 3.64 -19.07
N HIS A 529 -15.52 3.71 -18.21
CA HIS A 529 -14.15 4.02 -18.60
C HIS A 529 -13.42 2.72 -18.92
N ARG A 530 -12.84 2.66 -20.11
CA ARG A 530 -11.98 1.59 -20.58
C ARG A 530 -10.62 2.18 -20.92
N ARG A 531 -9.55 1.53 -20.48
CA ARG A 531 -8.17 1.91 -20.79
C ARG A 531 -7.43 0.76 -21.44
N ILE A 532 -6.75 1.06 -22.52
CA ILE A 532 -5.84 0.14 -23.21
C ILE A 532 -4.42 0.66 -23.02
N LEU A 533 -3.50 -0.20 -22.62
CA LEU A 533 -2.07 0.08 -22.53
C LEU A 533 -1.30 -0.97 -23.36
N ILE A 534 -0.44 -0.52 -24.25
CA ILE A 534 0.40 -1.38 -25.09
C ILE A 534 1.85 -1.03 -24.80
N CYS A 535 2.56 -1.94 -24.14
CA CYS A 535 3.97 -1.78 -23.79
C CYS A 535 4.83 -2.63 -24.73
N ARG A 536 5.71 -1.99 -25.49
CA ARG A 536 6.67 -2.67 -26.37
C ARG A 536 7.67 -3.46 -25.54
N ASP A 537 8.04 -4.67 -26.00
CA ASP A 537 8.90 -5.59 -25.23
C ASP A 537 10.34 -5.07 -25.03
N ASP A 538 10.80 -4.14 -25.89
CA ASP A 538 12.08 -3.44 -25.71
C ASP A 538 12.00 -2.33 -24.65
N GLY A 539 10.78 -1.98 -24.18
CA GLY A 539 10.54 -0.99 -23.15
C GLY A 539 10.76 0.46 -23.58
N THR A 540 10.86 0.74 -24.89
CA THR A 540 11.10 2.09 -25.40
C THR A 540 9.82 2.84 -25.76
N GLU A 541 8.66 2.16 -25.73
CA GLU A 541 7.39 2.74 -26.12
C GLU A 541 6.24 2.20 -25.26
N LEU A 542 5.41 3.12 -24.79
CA LEU A 542 4.12 2.83 -24.16
C LEU A 542 3.05 3.63 -24.90
N ARG A 543 2.10 2.93 -25.53
CA ARG A 543 0.90 3.52 -26.13
C ARG A 543 -0.27 3.32 -25.17
N GLY A 544 -1.16 4.30 -25.13
CA GLY A 544 -2.38 4.20 -24.36
C GLY A 544 -3.57 4.79 -25.11
N GLU A 545 -4.74 4.26 -24.78
CA GLU A 545 -6.02 4.77 -25.24
C GLU A 545 -7.01 4.73 -24.08
N ASP A 546 -7.63 5.86 -23.81
CA ASP A 546 -8.74 5.98 -22.87
C ASP A 546 -10.05 6.10 -23.64
N LEU A 547 -10.98 5.18 -23.39
CA LEU A 547 -12.29 5.16 -24.04
C LEU A 547 -13.40 5.38 -23.00
N LEU A 548 -14.35 6.21 -23.39
CA LEU A 548 -15.60 6.37 -22.65
C LEU A 548 -16.72 5.73 -23.47
N VAL A 549 -17.31 4.68 -22.93
CA VAL A 549 -18.31 3.86 -23.61
C VAL A 549 -19.65 3.98 -22.89
N PRO A 550 -20.78 4.26 -23.59
CA PRO A 550 -22.09 4.29 -22.95
C PRO A 550 -22.45 2.96 -22.29
N THR A 551 -22.86 2.98 -21.03
CA THR A 551 -23.26 1.77 -20.26
C THR A 551 -24.53 1.10 -20.79
N ARG A 552 -25.38 1.82 -21.53
CA ARG A 552 -26.62 1.31 -22.16
C ARG A 552 -26.71 1.87 -23.57
N GLY A 553 -26.30 1.13 -24.57
CA GLY A 553 -26.42 1.28 -26.03
C GLY A 553 -26.69 2.65 -26.67
N LYS A 554 -27.45 3.54 -26.04
CA LYS A 554 -27.65 4.93 -26.43
C LYS A 554 -27.18 5.84 -25.28
N GLY A 555 -26.09 6.57 -25.48
CA GLY A 555 -25.59 7.55 -24.53
C GLY A 555 -26.61 8.64 -24.19
N LYS A 556 -26.47 9.23 -23.00
CA LYS A 556 -27.26 10.42 -22.62
C LYS A 556 -26.85 11.61 -23.50
N ARG A 557 -27.78 12.54 -23.74
CA ARG A 557 -27.47 13.80 -24.45
C ARG A 557 -26.59 14.72 -23.57
N GLY A 558 -25.78 15.54 -24.23
CA GLY A 558 -24.92 16.54 -23.57
C GLY A 558 -23.45 16.20 -23.64
N LYS A 559 -22.61 17.11 -23.12
CA LYS A 559 -21.17 16.97 -23.01
C LYS A 559 -20.77 16.92 -21.53
N VAL A 560 -19.63 16.35 -21.25
CA VAL A 560 -19.00 16.25 -19.92
C VAL A 560 -17.52 16.60 -20.05
N GLY A 561 -16.96 17.30 -19.06
CA GLY A 561 -15.53 17.56 -18.99
C GLY A 561 -14.76 16.28 -18.72
N TYR A 562 -13.60 16.12 -19.34
CA TYR A 562 -12.68 15.05 -19.02
C TYR A 562 -11.26 15.61 -18.83
N ALA A 563 -10.49 14.94 -17.99
CA ALA A 563 -9.06 15.16 -17.79
C ALA A 563 -8.35 13.81 -17.64
N ILE A 564 -7.35 13.55 -18.47
CA ILE A 564 -6.47 12.39 -18.32
C ILE A 564 -5.15 12.90 -17.79
N ARG A 565 -4.75 12.43 -16.61
CA ARG A 565 -3.60 12.92 -15.88
C ARG A 565 -2.45 11.95 -15.93
N PHE A 566 -1.23 12.48 -16.06
CA PHE A 566 0.03 11.75 -16.03
C PHE A 566 0.98 12.48 -15.10
N HIS A 567 1.04 12.09 -13.83
CA HIS A 567 1.96 12.67 -12.87
C HIS A 567 3.38 12.20 -13.19
N LEU A 568 4.32 13.12 -13.31
CA LEU A 568 5.69 12.82 -13.68
C LEU A 568 6.55 12.53 -12.46
N GLY A 569 7.59 11.70 -12.63
CA GLY A 569 8.52 11.40 -11.56
C GLY A 569 9.33 12.64 -11.10
N PRO A 570 10.01 12.57 -9.95
CA PRO A 570 10.80 13.68 -9.44
C PRO A 570 12.03 13.96 -10.32
N GLY A 571 12.41 15.24 -10.39
CA GLY A 571 13.60 15.70 -11.11
C GLY A 571 13.49 15.65 -12.65
N ILE A 572 12.28 15.49 -13.17
CA ILE A 572 11.98 15.50 -14.61
C ILE A 572 11.77 16.95 -15.05
N ASP A 573 12.44 17.35 -16.14
CA ASP A 573 12.18 18.60 -16.82
C ASP A 573 11.28 18.39 -18.04
N VAL A 574 10.28 19.24 -18.24
CA VAL A 574 9.34 19.13 -19.35
C VAL A 574 9.16 20.42 -20.12
N GLY A 575 8.96 20.28 -21.43
CA GLY A 575 8.67 21.38 -22.33
C GLY A 575 7.59 21.01 -23.35
N ARG A 576 6.64 21.93 -23.59
CA ARG A 576 5.62 21.73 -24.63
C ARG A 576 6.26 21.76 -26.02
N SER A 577 5.78 20.91 -26.91
CA SER A 577 6.12 20.99 -28.34
C SER A 577 5.45 22.23 -28.99
N GLU A 578 6.05 22.73 -30.06
CA GLU A 578 5.57 23.92 -30.78
C GLU A 578 4.14 23.73 -31.34
N ASP A 579 3.77 22.50 -31.71
CA ASP A 579 2.43 22.16 -32.21
C ASP A 579 1.37 22.06 -31.09
N GLY A 580 1.78 22.18 -29.83
CA GLY A 580 0.91 22.11 -28.65
C GLY A 580 0.30 20.73 -28.38
N GLN A 581 0.62 19.69 -29.16
CA GLN A 581 0.10 18.31 -29.00
C GLN A 581 1.08 17.35 -28.36
N GLY A 582 2.24 17.84 -27.94
CA GLY A 582 3.28 17.02 -27.35
C GLY A 582 4.01 17.69 -26.22
N VAL A 583 4.73 16.87 -25.46
CA VAL A 583 5.61 17.28 -24.38
C VAL A 583 6.92 16.54 -24.51
N GLY A 584 8.03 17.26 -24.52
CA GLY A 584 9.36 16.72 -24.36
C GLY A 584 9.64 16.49 -22.89
N ILE A 585 10.24 15.37 -22.55
CA ILE A 585 10.51 14.94 -21.17
C ILE A 585 12.00 14.59 -21.05
N ALA A 586 12.75 15.41 -20.32
CA ALA A 586 14.15 15.18 -20.01
C ALA A 586 14.27 14.50 -18.64
N MET A 587 14.85 13.29 -18.64
CA MET A 587 15.03 12.49 -17.43
C MET A 587 16.33 12.86 -16.71
N PRO A 588 16.42 12.65 -15.38
CA PRO A 588 17.64 12.92 -14.60
C PRO A 588 18.89 12.14 -15.07
N ASP A 589 18.71 10.99 -15.72
CA ASP A 589 19.80 10.18 -16.29
C ASP A 589 20.25 10.64 -17.69
N GLY A 590 19.69 11.75 -18.17
CA GLY A 590 19.99 12.30 -19.51
C GLY A 590 19.20 11.64 -20.64
N SER A 591 18.39 10.61 -20.38
CA SER A 591 17.50 10.06 -21.39
C SER A 591 16.35 11.01 -21.71
N TYR A 592 15.88 10.98 -22.96
CA TYR A 592 14.82 11.86 -23.43
C TYR A 592 13.63 11.06 -23.93
N TRP A 593 12.45 11.47 -23.48
CA TRP A 593 11.18 10.87 -23.87
C TRP A 593 10.29 11.92 -24.53
N GLN A 594 9.42 11.48 -25.41
CA GLN A 594 8.40 12.32 -26.01
C GLN A 594 7.03 11.77 -25.65
N PHE A 595 6.18 12.65 -25.13
CA PHE A 595 4.74 12.40 -24.98
C PHE A 595 3.99 13.07 -26.12
N ARG A 596 3.02 12.38 -26.69
CA ARG A 596 2.11 12.93 -27.70
C ARG A 596 0.68 12.51 -27.43
N SER A 597 -0.27 13.42 -27.73
CA SER A 597 -1.71 13.14 -27.71
C SER A 597 -2.30 13.34 -29.09
N GLY A 598 -3.23 12.49 -29.51
CA GLY A 598 -3.99 12.64 -30.74
C GLY A 598 -5.16 13.61 -30.61
N ASP A 599 -5.67 13.82 -29.39
CA ASP A 599 -6.91 14.53 -29.10
C ASP A 599 -6.76 15.39 -27.82
N GLY A 600 -7.58 16.43 -27.72
CA GLY A 600 -7.65 17.28 -26.55
C GLY A 600 -6.54 18.34 -26.47
N GLU A 601 -6.67 19.20 -25.49
CA GLU A 601 -5.63 20.18 -25.14
C GLU A 601 -4.64 19.54 -24.20
N VAL A 602 -3.34 19.64 -24.50
CA VAL A 602 -2.25 19.15 -23.64
C VAL A 602 -1.72 20.31 -22.82
N THR A 603 -1.80 20.22 -21.51
CA THR A 603 -1.25 21.20 -20.56
C THR A 603 -0.21 20.56 -19.65
N ILE A 604 0.68 21.38 -19.09
CA ILE A 604 1.62 21.02 -18.02
C ILE A 604 1.18 21.78 -16.79
N GLU A 605 0.94 21.06 -15.70
CA GLU A 605 0.46 21.61 -14.44
C GLU A 605 1.36 21.18 -13.29
N ASP A 606 1.36 21.94 -12.19
CA ASP A 606 2.04 21.55 -10.98
C ASP A 606 1.34 20.35 -10.31
N SER A 607 2.14 19.52 -9.67
CA SER A 607 1.67 18.36 -8.91
C SER A 607 2.59 18.10 -7.72
N ILE A 608 2.26 17.06 -6.96
CA ILE A 608 2.98 16.64 -5.76
C ILE A 608 3.20 15.12 -5.77
N TRP A 609 4.32 14.67 -5.23
CA TRP A 609 4.64 13.27 -5.05
C TRP A 609 5.21 13.03 -3.66
N ALA A 610 4.86 11.90 -3.04
CA ALA A 610 5.42 11.48 -1.76
C ALA A 610 6.67 10.61 -1.99
N ASP A 611 7.83 11.10 -1.54
CA ASP A 611 9.10 10.40 -1.66
C ASP A 611 9.21 9.15 -0.78
N GLY A 612 10.40 8.53 -0.72
CA GLY A 612 10.67 7.33 0.06
C GLY A 612 10.47 7.48 1.57
N GLN A 613 10.43 8.69 2.07
CA GLN A 613 10.18 9.05 3.48
C GLN A 613 8.74 9.52 3.73
N GLY A 614 7.92 9.59 2.68
CA GLY A 614 6.58 10.18 2.73
C GLY A 614 6.60 11.71 2.78
N TYR A 615 7.70 12.36 2.31
CA TYR A 615 7.79 13.83 2.24
C TYR A 615 7.20 14.33 0.93
N PRO A 616 6.53 15.49 0.94
CA PRO A 616 6.02 16.09 -0.26
C PRO A 616 7.15 16.67 -1.13
N VAL A 617 7.23 16.21 -2.36
CA VAL A 617 8.13 16.73 -3.39
C VAL A 617 7.29 17.35 -4.50
N GLY A 618 7.60 18.59 -4.90
CA GLY A 618 6.97 19.22 -6.05
C GLY A 618 7.38 18.49 -7.33
N ILE A 619 6.40 18.15 -8.15
CA ILE A 619 6.57 17.55 -9.48
C ILE A 619 5.64 18.26 -10.47
N GLN A 620 5.66 17.83 -11.72
CA GLN A 620 4.72 18.28 -12.74
C GLN A 620 3.85 17.12 -13.21
N GLN A 621 2.73 17.46 -13.87
CA GLN A 621 1.88 16.48 -14.54
C GLN A 621 1.55 16.97 -15.96
N ILE A 622 1.41 16.02 -16.87
CA ILE A 622 0.81 16.25 -18.19
C ILE A 622 -0.68 15.99 -18.05
N VAL A 623 -1.52 16.88 -18.59
CA VAL A 623 -2.97 16.73 -18.58
C VAL A 623 -3.49 16.87 -20.01
N ILE A 624 -4.26 15.87 -20.47
CA ILE A 624 -5.08 15.94 -21.67
C ILE A 624 -6.50 16.26 -21.22
N GLN A 625 -7.05 17.37 -21.64
CA GLN A 625 -8.36 17.82 -21.19
C GLN A 625 -9.26 18.30 -22.32
N GLY A 626 -10.56 18.26 -22.09
CA GLY A 626 -11.55 18.73 -23.07
C GLY A 626 -12.97 18.39 -22.69
N LEU A 627 -13.86 18.47 -23.67
CA LEU A 627 -15.27 18.14 -23.55
C LEU A 627 -15.58 16.94 -24.43
N VAL A 628 -16.16 15.89 -23.85
CA VAL A 628 -16.60 14.69 -24.57
C VAL A 628 -18.11 14.57 -24.57
N SER A 629 -18.66 14.03 -25.66
CA SER A 629 -20.07 13.65 -25.72
C SER A 629 -20.41 12.56 -24.70
N ARG A 630 -21.56 12.61 -24.06
CA ARG A 630 -22.10 11.49 -23.30
C ARG A 630 -22.45 10.26 -24.14
N GLY A 631 -22.30 10.37 -25.46
CA GLY A 631 -22.34 9.26 -26.41
C GLY A 631 -21.05 8.48 -26.49
N GLY A 632 -20.01 8.90 -25.75
CA GLY A 632 -18.69 8.27 -25.72
C GLY A 632 -17.63 9.06 -26.48
N GLY A 633 -16.39 8.60 -26.36
CA GLY A 633 -15.20 9.15 -27.03
C GLY A 633 -13.98 8.27 -26.79
N SER A 634 -12.94 8.46 -27.59
CA SER A 634 -11.66 7.80 -27.50
C SER A 634 -10.55 8.84 -27.49
N PHE A 635 -9.50 8.62 -26.71
CA PHE A 635 -8.39 9.55 -26.49
C PHE A 635 -7.07 8.78 -26.52
N GLY A 636 -6.38 8.84 -27.66
CA GLY A 636 -5.10 8.17 -27.87
C GLY A 636 -3.90 9.01 -27.40
N TRP A 637 -2.91 8.35 -26.83
CA TRP A 637 -1.65 8.97 -26.45
C TRP A 637 -0.46 8.01 -26.62
N LEU A 638 0.73 8.59 -26.74
CA LEU A 638 1.97 7.86 -26.94
C LEU A 638 3.08 8.44 -26.06
N LEU A 639 3.80 7.58 -25.37
CA LEU A 639 5.01 7.88 -24.65
C LEU A 639 6.16 7.07 -25.29
N LYS A 640 7.16 7.76 -25.88
CA LYS A 640 8.22 7.11 -26.64
C LYS A 640 9.58 7.65 -26.23
N LYS A 641 10.53 6.74 -26.00
CA LYS A 641 11.93 7.07 -25.79
C LYS A 641 12.55 7.52 -27.12
N MET A 642 13.19 8.66 -27.09
CA MET A 642 13.96 9.16 -28.21
C MET A 642 15.39 8.63 -28.10
N GLY A 643 15.94 8.22 -29.23
CA GLY A 643 17.26 7.62 -29.33
C GLY A 643 18.40 8.59 -29.14
#